data_0c64efdc23c342cb8521fb1908b6b34b
#
_entry.id   0c64efdc23c342cb8521fb1908b6b34b
#
_cell.length_a   1.000
_cell.length_b   1.000
_cell.length_c   1.000
_cell.angle_alpha   90.00
_cell.angle_beta   90.00
_cell.angle_gamma   90.00
#
_symmetry.space_group_name_H-M   'P 1'
#
loop_
_entity.id
_entity.type
_entity.pdbx_description
1 polymer ?
#
loop_
_entity_poly.entity_id
_entity_poly.type
_entity_poly.pdbx_seq_one_letter_code
_entity_poly.pdbx_strand_id
1 'polypeptide(L)'
;MATIDIFEKCSEINDLLDKGLIEDARSGVIKLLHLTKGQVSPYEELVNHLIREVGLYPYIISENASWEDAFAYEAFKVNTGEKESQTLHLAQSEVLTALLKGESLAVSAPTSFGKSFVIDAFIAIKEPQNVVIIVPTIALADETRRRLFRKFSDKYKIITTTGANLAQKNILILPQERAFAFIDSFDEIDIFIVDEFYKASTTFERENDRANSLLTVMARFGAKAKQRYYLAPNIHNLEPNVFTEGMRFMRMDFKTVVTMSRNEYKKKEEGESQDDFVARRLPELLEELKSKTLVYAGSYNKIDQVSDLLIGKLGISQSQLLNDFADWLRKNYSKKFRLADLAERGVGVHNGSLHRSLAQIQIKLFEETKGGIDTILSTSSIIEGVNTQAENVILLSNTNGSRSMFDYFTYRNIIGRAGRMFRYFVGRVFLFVKPPDKADTQLNLDFPDEVALSLDTEQPGVEFNKDQKDLQRKYHAEMEQLIGEEHYNNLKVLPIVQAASPSLFKELVETIVENPDWPLNHVALLRNNTYDWREPLSEVIPIFAGNNTRNVQIAVWRLSNNWIYPTPLIIAGLEQSKVSVDDFFSLERSISFNLATILALINAIRLELVEGSVDLTPFISRVSSAFLPKLAYQLEEYGLPRMLSKQLSQAGLFDFEDDTKEITDIVSEFQQKGYASILAAIPNHHPFDEYVLKHFFEGISRIEKHI
;
A
#
# COMPACT_ATOMS: atom_id res chain seq x y z
N MET A 1 -29.65 25.49 -18.05
CA MET A 1 -29.13 25.44 -16.67
C MET A 1 -29.73 26.62 -15.95
N ALA A 2 -30.39 26.42 -14.81
CA ALA A 2 -30.85 27.54 -13.99
C ALA A 2 -29.60 28.33 -13.57
N THR A 3 -29.62 29.65 -13.71
CA THR A 3 -28.59 30.55 -13.17
C THR A 3 -28.56 30.35 -11.65
N ILE A 4 -27.44 29.84 -11.14
CA ILE A 4 -27.25 29.65 -9.70
C ILE A 4 -27.08 31.04 -9.09
N ASP A 5 -27.93 31.41 -8.17
CA ASP A 5 -27.75 32.61 -7.37
C ASP A 5 -26.71 32.34 -6.29
N ILE A 6 -25.50 32.81 -6.55
CA ILE A 6 -24.33 32.64 -5.66
C ILE A 6 -24.57 33.36 -4.34
N PHE A 7 -25.20 34.54 -4.38
CA PHE A 7 -25.50 35.32 -3.19
C PHE A 7 -26.49 34.59 -2.25
N GLU A 8 -27.57 34.01 -2.82
CA GLU A 8 -28.50 33.19 -2.06
C GLU A 8 -27.78 32.00 -1.38
N LYS A 9 -26.89 31.32 -2.12
CA LYS A 9 -26.10 30.19 -1.55
C LYS A 9 -25.12 30.63 -0.47
N CYS A 10 -24.49 31.78 -0.60
CA CYS A 10 -23.66 32.35 0.45
C CYS A 10 -24.44 32.70 1.68
N SER A 11 -25.68 33.28 1.52
CA SER A 11 -26.57 33.58 2.62
C SER A 11 -27.01 32.32 3.37
N GLU A 12 -27.42 31.27 2.66
CA GLU A 12 -27.73 29.95 3.25
C GLU A 12 -26.57 29.40 4.10
N ILE A 13 -25.31 29.54 3.61
CA ILE A 13 -24.12 29.08 4.33
C ILE A 13 -23.85 29.93 5.56
N ASN A 14 -24.01 31.26 5.44
CA ASN A 14 -23.85 32.16 6.57
C ASN A 14 -24.89 31.87 7.70
N ASP A 15 -26.14 31.58 7.35
CA ASP A 15 -27.16 31.15 8.30
C ASP A 15 -26.78 29.88 9.07
N LEU A 16 -26.00 28.96 8.45
CA LEU A 16 -25.47 27.77 9.13
C LEU A 16 -24.35 28.14 10.10
N LEU A 17 -23.47 29.08 9.73
CA LEU A 17 -22.41 29.60 10.61
C LEU A 17 -23.01 30.30 11.83
N ASP A 18 -24.02 31.15 11.65
CA ASP A 18 -24.73 31.87 12.74
C ASP A 18 -25.38 30.89 13.73
N LYS A 19 -25.82 29.71 13.26
CA LYS A 19 -26.36 28.62 14.09
C LYS A 19 -25.29 27.73 14.71
N GLY A 20 -24.00 27.99 14.47
CA GLY A 20 -22.89 27.16 14.95
C GLY A 20 -22.75 25.82 14.24
N LEU A 21 -23.43 25.61 13.11
CA LEU A 21 -23.39 24.36 12.30
C LEU A 21 -22.22 24.37 11.32
N ILE A 22 -21.00 24.47 11.84
CA ILE A 22 -19.76 24.67 11.05
C ILE A 22 -19.51 23.54 10.04
N GLU A 23 -19.80 22.28 10.39
CA GLU A 23 -19.64 21.12 9.50
C GLU A 23 -20.56 21.20 8.27
N ASP A 24 -21.83 21.64 8.49
CA ASP A 24 -22.80 21.80 7.43
C ASP A 24 -22.44 23.01 6.57
N ALA A 25 -22.02 24.11 7.18
CA ALA A 25 -21.52 25.29 6.49
C ALA A 25 -20.31 24.95 5.61
N ARG A 26 -19.33 24.18 6.14
CA ARG A 26 -18.17 23.69 5.37
C ARG A 26 -18.60 22.84 4.18
N SER A 27 -19.56 21.95 4.39
CA SER A 27 -20.14 21.16 3.30
C SER A 27 -20.84 22.03 2.26
N GLY A 28 -21.49 23.11 2.68
CA GLY A 28 -22.08 24.14 1.81
C GLY A 28 -21.03 24.85 0.95
N VAL A 29 -19.94 25.34 1.57
CA VAL A 29 -18.81 25.98 0.87
C VAL A 29 -18.21 25.05 -0.18
N ILE A 30 -17.94 23.78 0.15
CA ILE A 30 -17.37 22.81 -0.79
C ILE A 30 -18.31 22.60 -1.99
N LYS A 31 -19.62 22.50 -1.77
CA LYS A 31 -20.62 22.41 -2.85
C LYS A 31 -20.64 23.67 -3.70
N LEU A 32 -20.54 24.84 -3.09
CA LEU A 32 -20.48 26.12 -3.79
C LEU A 32 -19.23 26.17 -4.69
N LEU A 33 -18.05 25.81 -4.18
CA LEU A 33 -16.80 25.71 -4.96
C LEU A 33 -16.92 24.73 -6.13
N HIS A 34 -17.66 23.62 -5.95
CA HIS A 34 -17.92 22.68 -7.05
C HIS A 34 -18.77 23.31 -8.17
N LEU A 35 -19.81 24.06 -7.79
CA LEU A 35 -20.75 24.70 -8.73
C LEU A 35 -20.11 25.86 -9.48
N THR A 36 -19.18 26.59 -8.85
CA THR A 36 -18.51 27.78 -9.41
C THR A 36 -17.17 27.45 -10.07
N LYS A 37 -16.76 26.19 -10.11
CA LYS A 37 -15.48 25.76 -10.67
C LYS A 37 -15.29 26.24 -12.11
N GLY A 38 -14.27 27.08 -12.32
CA GLY A 38 -13.93 27.63 -13.65
C GLY A 38 -14.82 28.79 -14.09
N GLN A 39 -15.66 29.34 -13.21
CA GLN A 39 -16.42 30.56 -13.47
C GLN A 39 -15.82 31.72 -12.64
N VAL A 40 -15.69 32.88 -13.28
CA VAL A 40 -15.39 34.12 -12.56
C VAL A 40 -16.67 34.54 -11.84
N SER A 41 -16.65 34.54 -10.51
CA SER A 41 -17.80 34.91 -9.71
C SER A 41 -17.76 36.40 -9.36
N PRO A 42 -18.85 37.15 -9.47
CA PRO A 42 -18.93 38.53 -8.99
C PRO A 42 -18.85 38.64 -7.44
N TYR A 43 -18.93 37.50 -6.72
CA TYR A 43 -18.96 37.44 -5.24
C TYR A 43 -17.73 36.72 -4.67
N GLU A 44 -16.56 36.74 -5.36
CA GLU A 44 -15.34 36.03 -4.91
C GLU A 44 -14.91 36.44 -3.49
N GLU A 45 -14.98 37.73 -3.12
CA GLU A 45 -14.65 38.22 -1.79
C GLU A 45 -15.56 37.58 -0.71
N LEU A 46 -16.87 37.51 -0.95
CA LEU A 46 -17.81 36.86 -0.04
C LEU A 46 -17.55 35.36 0.08
N VAL A 47 -17.19 34.70 -1.03
CA VAL A 47 -16.83 33.29 -1.04
C VAL A 47 -15.54 33.05 -0.25
N ASN A 48 -14.51 33.90 -0.42
CA ASN A 48 -13.27 33.82 0.37
C ASN A 48 -13.52 33.99 1.86
N HIS A 49 -14.38 34.91 2.26
CA HIS A 49 -14.78 35.07 3.64
C HIS A 49 -15.37 33.76 4.22
N LEU A 50 -16.32 33.15 3.52
CA LEU A 50 -16.91 31.88 3.94
C LEU A 50 -15.90 30.73 4.01
N ILE A 51 -14.95 30.66 3.04
CA ILE A 51 -13.85 29.69 3.05
C ILE A 51 -13.00 29.86 4.30
N ARG A 52 -12.67 31.10 4.71
CA ARG A 52 -11.91 31.40 5.92
C ARG A 52 -12.68 30.99 7.17
N GLU A 53 -13.95 31.34 7.30
CA GLU A 53 -14.77 31.03 8.46
C GLU A 53 -14.91 29.52 8.70
N VAL A 54 -14.92 28.69 7.65
CA VAL A 54 -14.97 27.23 7.79
C VAL A 54 -13.58 26.56 7.85
N GLY A 55 -12.50 27.33 7.85
CA GLY A 55 -11.12 26.84 8.00
C GLY A 55 -10.53 26.14 6.78
N LEU A 56 -11.07 26.40 5.57
CA LEU A 56 -10.61 25.81 4.30
C LEU A 56 -9.58 26.71 3.59
N TYR A 57 -8.62 27.28 4.31
CA TYR A 57 -7.66 28.27 3.84
C TYR A 57 -6.98 27.99 2.50
N PRO A 58 -6.61 26.71 2.14
CA PRO A 58 -6.01 26.42 0.84
C PRO A 58 -6.89 26.75 -0.37
N TYR A 59 -8.18 26.95 -0.17
CA TYR A 59 -9.12 27.29 -1.25
C TYR A 59 -9.32 28.79 -1.44
N ILE A 60 -8.73 29.66 -0.59
CA ILE A 60 -8.81 31.11 -0.73
C ILE A 60 -8.19 31.51 -2.07
N ILE A 61 -8.96 32.30 -2.85
CA ILE A 61 -8.53 32.87 -4.12
C ILE A 61 -7.81 34.18 -3.81
N SER A 62 -6.46 34.16 -3.86
CA SER A 62 -5.61 35.26 -3.38
C SER A 62 -5.76 36.55 -4.18
N GLU A 63 -6.13 36.45 -5.46
CA GLU A 63 -6.19 37.61 -6.40
C GLU A 63 -7.23 38.66 -6.00
N ASN A 64 -8.32 38.23 -5.35
CA ASN A 64 -9.43 39.09 -4.89
C ASN A 64 -9.75 38.88 -3.39
N ALA A 65 -8.75 38.52 -2.62
CA ALA A 65 -8.92 38.31 -1.19
C ALA A 65 -8.90 39.62 -0.41
N SER A 66 -9.79 39.77 0.59
CA SER A 66 -9.62 40.79 1.60
C SER A 66 -8.29 40.65 2.32
N TRP A 67 -7.86 41.69 3.05
CA TRP A 67 -6.60 41.57 3.80
C TRP A 67 -6.66 40.50 4.89
N GLU A 68 -7.80 40.28 5.51
CA GLU A 68 -8.02 39.21 6.50
C GLU A 68 -7.92 37.82 5.88
N ASP A 69 -8.49 37.64 4.70
CA ASP A 69 -8.47 36.36 3.99
C ASP A 69 -7.05 36.08 3.47
N ALA A 70 -6.37 37.08 2.91
CA ALA A 70 -4.99 36.98 2.49
C ALA A 70 -4.05 36.71 3.68
N PHE A 71 -4.29 37.37 4.81
CA PHE A 71 -3.54 37.11 6.04
C PHE A 71 -3.73 35.67 6.54
N ALA A 72 -4.98 35.16 6.57
CA ALA A 72 -5.24 33.77 6.93
C ALA A 72 -4.54 32.80 5.99
N TYR A 73 -4.60 33.03 4.68
CA TYR A 73 -3.90 32.21 3.68
C TYR A 73 -2.39 32.14 3.94
N GLU A 74 -1.74 33.28 4.18
CA GLU A 74 -0.29 33.37 4.44
C GLU A 74 0.08 32.85 5.85
N ALA A 75 -0.74 33.10 6.88
CA ALA A 75 -0.46 32.67 8.25
C ALA A 75 -0.44 31.13 8.40
N PHE A 76 -1.18 30.41 7.56
CA PHE A 76 -1.21 28.94 7.55
C PHE A 76 -0.26 28.32 6.52
N LYS A 77 0.56 29.12 5.87
CA LYS A 77 1.60 28.65 4.96
C LYS A 77 2.77 28.01 5.70
N VAL A 78 3.16 26.83 5.26
CA VAL A 78 4.27 26.07 5.86
C VAL A 78 5.18 25.51 4.79
N ASN A 79 6.44 25.32 5.13
CA ASN A 79 7.40 24.59 4.30
C ASN A 79 7.07 23.09 4.36
N THR A 80 6.85 22.46 3.22
CA THR A 80 6.60 21.02 3.06
C THR A 80 7.72 20.31 2.30
N GLY A 81 8.87 20.97 2.11
CA GLY A 81 9.97 20.45 1.28
C GLY A 81 9.78 20.72 -0.24
N GLU A 82 8.67 21.35 -0.64
CA GLU A 82 8.48 21.84 -2.01
C GLU A 82 9.17 23.19 -2.20
N LYS A 83 9.33 23.64 -3.47
CA LYS A 83 9.88 24.98 -3.78
C LYS A 83 9.05 26.11 -3.15
N GLU A 84 7.74 25.94 -3.18
CA GLU A 84 6.78 26.87 -2.62
C GLU A 84 6.17 26.31 -1.36
N SER A 85 6.02 27.17 -0.36
CA SER A 85 5.29 26.82 0.86
C SER A 85 3.82 26.58 0.54
N GLN A 86 3.21 25.66 1.26
CA GLN A 86 1.82 25.23 1.06
C GLN A 86 0.95 25.70 2.22
N THR A 87 -0.24 26.21 1.94
CA THR A 87 -1.20 26.61 2.97
C THR A 87 -1.94 25.38 3.49
N LEU A 88 -1.95 25.21 4.81
CA LEU A 88 -2.70 24.16 5.49
C LEU A 88 -4.12 24.60 5.79
N HIS A 89 -5.07 23.66 5.81
CA HIS A 89 -6.37 23.92 6.41
C HIS A 89 -6.28 23.85 7.95
N LEU A 90 -7.28 24.39 8.63
CA LEU A 90 -7.28 24.56 10.09
C LEU A 90 -6.87 23.28 10.85
N ALA A 91 -7.53 22.16 10.58
CA ALA A 91 -7.28 20.91 11.30
C ALA A 91 -5.89 20.31 11.02
N GLN A 92 -5.30 20.50 9.81
CA GLN A 92 -3.90 20.11 9.57
C GLN A 92 -2.94 20.95 10.42
N SER A 93 -3.19 22.24 10.53
CA SER A 93 -2.39 23.16 11.36
C SER A 93 -2.44 22.80 12.85
N GLU A 94 -3.59 22.39 13.36
CA GLU A 94 -3.74 21.91 14.75
C GLU A 94 -2.89 20.67 15.02
N VAL A 95 -2.96 19.66 14.15
CA VAL A 95 -2.15 18.45 14.27
C VAL A 95 -0.65 18.78 14.16
N LEU A 96 -0.25 19.57 13.17
CA LEU A 96 1.14 19.96 12.99
C LEU A 96 1.66 20.73 14.21
N THR A 97 0.88 21.66 14.74
CA THR A 97 1.27 22.45 15.94
C THR A 97 1.51 21.56 17.15
N ALA A 98 0.64 20.57 17.38
CA ALA A 98 0.82 19.61 18.48
C ALA A 98 2.11 18.77 18.28
N LEU A 99 2.35 18.27 17.05
CA LEU A 99 3.59 17.55 16.74
C LEU A 99 4.84 18.44 16.93
N LEU A 100 4.80 19.70 16.52
CA LEU A 100 5.93 20.62 16.67
C LEU A 100 6.25 20.95 18.14
N LYS A 101 5.24 20.84 19.03
CA LYS A 101 5.42 20.95 20.49
C LYS A 101 6.00 19.68 21.12
N GLY A 102 6.19 18.60 20.36
CA GLY A 102 6.74 17.33 20.85
C GLY A 102 5.66 16.36 21.37
N GLU A 103 4.36 16.63 21.15
CA GLU A 103 3.31 15.72 21.58
C GLU A 103 3.30 14.44 20.71
N SER A 104 3.13 13.28 21.34
CA SER A 104 2.83 12.02 20.64
C SER A 104 1.34 11.93 20.36
N LEU A 105 0.97 11.65 19.11
CA LEU A 105 -0.41 11.73 18.66
C LEU A 105 -0.91 10.44 17.98
N ALA A 106 -2.11 10.00 18.34
CA ALA A 106 -2.92 9.07 17.56
C ALA A 106 -4.05 9.85 16.89
N VAL A 107 -4.02 9.96 15.56
CA VAL A 107 -4.95 10.82 14.81
C VAL A 107 -5.87 9.99 13.95
N SER A 108 -7.17 10.17 14.16
CA SER A 108 -8.22 9.68 13.27
C SER A 108 -8.71 10.82 12.37
N ALA A 109 -8.53 10.68 11.06
CA ALA A 109 -8.92 11.70 10.10
C ALA A 109 -9.41 11.08 8.79
N PRO A 110 -10.37 11.71 8.07
CA PRO A 110 -10.82 11.23 6.76
C PRO A 110 -9.66 11.00 5.77
N THR A 111 -9.87 10.15 4.79
CA THR A 111 -8.87 9.89 3.73
C THR A 111 -8.50 11.15 2.93
N SER A 112 -9.43 12.10 2.82
CA SER A 112 -9.22 13.39 2.14
C SER A 112 -8.53 14.45 3.00
N PHE A 113 -8.18 14.15 4.26
CA PHE A 113 -7.57 15.09 5.20
C PHE A 113 -6.18 15.60 4.75
N GLY A 114 -5.47 14.84 3.94
CA GLY A 114 -4.11 15.20 3.53
C GLY A 114 -3.05 14.92 4.60
N LYS A 115 -3.14 13.77 5.28
CA LYS A 115 -2.21 13.31 6.33
C LYS A 115 -0.74 13.44 5.93
N SER A 116 -0.41 13.18 4.67
CA SER A 116 0.93 13.26 4.11
C SER A 116 1.53 14.67 4.15
N PHE A 117 0.72 15.73 4.02
CA PHE A 117 1.21 17.10 4.12
C PHE A 117 1.74 17.44 5.53
N VAL A 118 1.08 16.91 6.57
CA VAL A 118 1.51 17.10 7.96
C VAL A 118 2.87 16.44 8.20
N ILE A 119 3.08 15.23 7.68
CA ILE A 119 4.38 14.51 7.76
C ILE A 119 5.47 15.32 7.06
N ASP A 120 5.19 15.76 5.84
CA ASP A 120 6.17 16.52 5.03
C ASP A 120 6.55 17.84 5.71
N ALA A 121 5.56 18.58 6.22
CA ALA A 121 5.79 19.84 6.95
C ALA A 121 6.61 19.60 8.23
N PHE A 122 6.29 18.54 8.98
CA PHE A 122 7.05 18.19 10.18
C PHE A 122 8.52 17.91 9.85
N ILE A 123 8.78 17.06 8.84
CA ILE A 123 10.16 16.74 8.41
C ILE A 123 10.90 18.00 7.92
N ALA A 124 10.23 18.86 7.14
CA ALA A 124 10.84 20.08 6.62
C ALA A 124 11.18 21.11 7.70
N ILE A 125 10.38 21.19 8.78
CA ILE A 125 10.55 22.18 9.86
C ILE A 125 11.51 21.69 10.95
N LYS A 126 11.34 20.43 11.39
CA LYS A 126 12.13 19.86 12.51
C LYS A 126 13.46 19.26 12.08
N GLU A 127 13.58 18.85 10.82
CA GLU A 127 14.76 18.17 10.27
C GLU A 127 15.27 17.02 11.16
N PRO A 128 14.41 16.07 11.59
CA PRO A 128 14.81 14.97 12.47
C PRO A 128 15.92 14.12 11.81
N GLN A 129 16.79 13.48 12.62
CA GLN A 129 17.86 12.62 12.08
C GLN A 129 17.31 11.29 11.57
N ASN A 130 16.47 10.64 12.39
CA ASN A 130 15.92 9.33 12.08
C ASN A 130 14.38 9.37 12.10
N VAL A 131 13.80 9.16 10.94
CA VAL A 131 12.36 9.04 10.72
C VAL A 131 12.04 7.61 10.33
N VAL A 132 11.18 6.92 11.08
CA VAL A 132 10.69 5.59 10.71
C VAL A 132 9.21 5.68 10.42
N ILE A 133 8.81 5.27 9.22
CA ILE A 133 7.42 5.28 8.75
C ILE A 133 7.02 3.85 8.41
N ILE A 134 6.07 3.30 9.16
CA ILE A 134 5.46 2.01 8.85
C ILE A 134 4.21 2.25 8.02
N VAL A 135 4.12 1.53 6.92
CA VAL A 135 2.99 1.57 5.99
C VAL A 135 2.47 0.15 5.72
N PRO A 136 1.15 -0.03 5.51
CA PRO A 136 0.57 -1.38 5.43
C PRO A 136 0.96 -2.15 4.17
N THR A 137 1.39 -1.47 3.10
CA THR A 137 1.68 -2.11 1.81
C THR A 137 2.92 -1.51 1.14
N ILE A 138 3.56 -2.30 0.30
CA ILE A 138 4.73 -1.84 -0.47
C ILE A 138 4.30 -0.81 -1.55
N ALA A 139 3.08 -0.87 -2.04
CA ALA A 139 2.57 0.14 -2.96
C ALA A 139 2.51 1.52 -2.29
N LEU A 140 2.02 1.59 -1.04
CA LEU A 140 2.02 2.83 -0.26
C LEU A 140 3.45 3.24 0.15
N ALA A 141 4.34 2.28 0.37
CA ALA A 141 5.76 2.55 0.60
C ALA A 141 6.40 3.26 -0.61
N ASP A 142 6.16 2.78 -1.84
CA ASP A 142 6.69 3.44 -3.03
C ASP A 142 6.08 4.82 -3.28
N GLU A 143 4.78 4.99 -3.11
CA GLU A 143 4.13 6.30 -3.22
C GLU A 143 4.75 7.30 -2.22
N THR A 144 4.88 6.90 -0.97
CA THR A 144 5.50 7.71 0.10
C THR A 144 6.97 7.98 -0.22
N ARG A 145 7.70 6.97 -0.72
CA ARG A 145 9.09 7.11 -1.16
C ARG A 145 9.23 8.15 -2.28
N ARG A 146 8.44 8.03 -3.35
CA ARG A 146 8.47 8.98 -4.49
C ARG A 146 8.25 10.40 -4.02
N ARG A 147 7.27 10.61 -3.15
CA ARG A 147 6.94 11.91 -2.56
C ARG A 147 8.09 12.46 -1.72
N LEU A 148 8.61 11.68 -0.77
CA LEU A 148 9.68 12.10 0.14
C LEU A 148 11.04 12.19 -0.56
N PHE A 149 11.32 11.29 -1.53
CA PHE A 149 12.54 11.34 -2.33
C PHE A 149 12.65 12.66 -3.09
N ARG A 150 11.58 13.06 -3.78
CA ARG A 150 11.54 14.32 -4.51
C ARG A 150 11.84 15.53 -3.62
N LYS A 151 11.39 15.50 -2.36
CA LYS A 151 11.47 16.63 -1.41
C LYS A 151 12.77 16.65 -0.60
N PHE A 152 13.26 15.48 -0.19
CA PHE A 152 14.24 15.37 0.89
C PHE A 152 15.49 14.53 0.56
N SER A 153 15.62 13.97 -0.65
CA SER A 153 16.76 13.13 -1.01
C SER A 153 18.12 13.86 -1.08
N ASP A 154 18.11 15.17 -0.99
CA ASP A 154 19.34 15.99 -0.84
C ASP A 154 19.89 15.96 0.59
N LYS A 155 19.04 15.71 1.58
CA LYS A 155 19.38 15.74 3.01
C LYS A 155 19.32 14.37 3.69
N TYR A 156 18.53 13.44 3.15
CA TYR A 156 18.22 12.15 3.77
C TYR A 156 18.52 10.98 2.85
N LYS A 157 19.04 9.90 3.40
CA LYS A 157 18.98 8.58 2.77
C LYS A 157 17.57 8.01 2.97
N ILE A 158 16.87 7.71 1.87
CA ILE A 158 15.52 7.13 1.90
C ILE A 158 15.64 5.63 1.69
N ILE A 159 15.17 4.85 2.67
CA ILE A 159 15.34 3.40 2.75
C ILE A 159 13.97 2.72 2.70
N THR A 160 13.80 1.78 1.76
CA THR A 160 12.57 0.99 1.59
C THR A 160 12.82 -0.52 1.56
N THR A 161 14.09 -0.93 1.57
CA THR A 161 14.51 -2.33 1.46
C THR A 161 15.37 -2.74 2.63
N THR A 162 15.34 -4.02 3.01
CA THR A 162 16.23 -4.61 4.02
C THR A 162 17.67 -4.66 3.51
N GLY A 163 18.64 -4.62 4.42
CA GLY A 163 20.06 -4.70 4.11
C GLY A 163 20.71 -3.40 3.63
N ALA A 164 19.97 -2.28 3.62
CA ALA A 164 20.55 -0.98 3.35
C ALA A 164 21.28 -0.44 4.58
N ASN A 165 22.47 0.13 4.38
CA ASN A 165 23.22 0.78 5.44
C ASN A 165 22.59 2.13 5.81
N LEU A 166 22.65 2.51 7.10
CA LEU A 166 22.21 3.82 7.58
C LEU A 166 23.21 4.91 7.20
N ALA A 167 22.71 6.12 6.98
CA ALA A 167 23.47 7.35 6.82
C ALA A 167 23.31 8.24 8.07
N GLN A 168 23.84 9.46 8.03
CA GLN A 168 23.70 10.41 9.14
C GLN A 168 22.25 10.85 9.36
N LYS A 169 21.46 11.02 8.28
CA LYS A 169 20.03 11.33 8.32
C LYS A 169 19.28 10.31 7.49
N ASN A 170 18.27 9.67 8.07
CA ASN A 170 17.53 8.58 7.43
C ASN A 170 16.03 8.79 7.48
N ILE A 171 15.35 8.41 6.40
CA ILE A 171 13.91 8.19 6.37
C ILE A 171 13.68 6.74 5.92
N LEU A 172 13.22 5.90 6.84
CA LEU A 172 12.84 4.52 6.57
C LEU A 172 11.34 4.48 6.27
N ILE A 173 10.95 3.85 5.17
CA ILE A 173 9.56 3.68 4.75
C ILE A 173 9.36 2.20 4.49
N LEU A 174 8.80 1.48 5.44
CA LEU A 174 8.82 0.03 5.47
C LEU A 174 7.43 -0.55 5.78
N PRO A 175 7.03 -1.65 5.14
CA PRO A 175 6.00 -2.50 5.73
C PRO A 175 6.54 -3.15 7.01
N GLN A 176 5.63 -3.54 7.91
CA GLN A 176 6.00 -4.08 9.21
C GLN A 176 6.94 -5.29 9.11
N GLU A 177 6.77 -6.14 8.10
CA GLU A 177 7.59 -7.35 7.90
C GLU A 177 9.07 -7.01 7.61
N ARG A 178 9.35 -5.88 6.96
CA ARG A 178 10.72 -5.42 6.69
C ARG A 178 11.32 -4.63 7.85
N ALA A 179 10.48 -4.09 8.72
CA ALA A 179 10.93 -3.25 9.83
C ALA A 179 11.78 -4.03 10.84
N PHE A 180 11.53 -5.34 11.02
CA PHE A 180 12.32 -6.20 11.91
C PHE A 180 13.82 -6.13 11.66
N ALA A 181 14.24 -5.99 10.40
CA ALA A 181 15.67 -5.92 10.04
C ALA A 181 16.39 -4.67 10.59
N PHE A 182 15.66 -3.66 11.05
CA PHE A 182 16.21 -2.39 11.51
C PHE A 182 15.95 -2.10 12.98
N ILE A 183 15.28 -2.99 13.73
CA ILE A 183 14.93 -2.75 15.13
C ILE A 183 16.18 -2.46 15.97
N ASP A 184 17.24 -3.23 15.80
CA ASP A 184 18.47 -3.10 16.56
C ASP A 184 19.48 -2.12 15.93
N SER A 185 19.12 -1.51 14.80
CA SER A 185 19.98 -0.53 14.11
C SER A 185 19.90 0.87 14.72
N PHE A 186 18.98 1.10 15.65
CA PHE A 186 18.77 2.40 16.30
C PHE A 186 18.79 2.27 17.81
N ASP A 187 19.54 3.15 18.47
CA ASP A 187 19.39 3.38 19.90
C ASP A 187 18.21 4.32 20.17
N GLU A 188 18.01 5.30 19.29
CA GLU A 188 16.97 6.31 19.41
C GLU A 188 16.42 6.73 18.03
N ILE A 189 15.11 6.96 17.97
CA ILE A 189 14.37 7.44 16.78
C ILE A 189 13.72 8.77 17.13
N ASP A 190 13.91 9.80 16.30
CA ASP A 190 13.31 11.11 16.57
C ASP A 190 11.80 11.11 16.42
N ILE A 191 11.29 10.47 15.36
CA ILE A 191 9.85 10.26 15.17
C ILE A 191 9.55 8.91 14.56
N PHE A 192 8.60 8.21 15.16
CA PHE A 192 8.04 6.94 14.68
C PHE A 192 6.61 7.14 14.22
N ILE A 193 6.35 6.88 12.94
CA ILE A 193 5.06 7.10 12.27
C ILE A 193 4.49 5.75 11.86
N VAL A 194 3.22 5.50 12.20
CA VAL A 194 2.48 4.31 11.74
C VAL A 194 1.25 4.76 10.97
N ASP A 195 1.24 4.54 9.66
CA ASP A 195 0.06 4.81 8.84
C ASP A 195 -0.87 3.59 8.84
N GLU A 196 -2.18 3.87 8.89
CA GLU A 196 -3.23 2.84 9.00
C GLU A 196 -3.06 1.92 10.23
N PHE A 197 -2.70 2.50 11.40
CA PHE A 197 -2.39 1.72 12.62
C PHE A 197 -3.56 0.86 13.13
N TYR A 198 -4.80 1.10 12.67
CA TYR A 198 -5.95 0.24 12.98
C TYR A 198 -5.76 -1.20 12.50
N LYS A 199 -4.84 -1.44 11.55
CA LYS A 199 -4.46 -2.78 11.11
C LYS A 199 -3.68 -3.60 12.16
N ALA A 200 -3.29 -2.97 13.24
CA ALA A 200 -2.79 -3.67 14.42
C ALA A 200 -3.90 -4.39 15.20
N SER A 201 -5.17 -4.13 14.89
CA SER A 201 -6.30 -4.85 15.49
C SER A 201 -6.72 -6.05 14.64
N THR A 202 -6.84 -7.22 15.25
CA THR A 202 -7.34 -8.46 14.61
C THR A 202 -8.78 -8.34 14.13
N THR A 203 -9.53 -7.35 14.62
CA THR A 203 -10.88 -7.04 14.14
C THR A 203 -10.86 -6.49 12.71
N PHE A 204 -9.83 -5.72 12.34
CA PHE A 204 -9.74 -5.04 11.05
C PHE A 204 -8.72 -5.67 10.11
N GLU A 205 -7.71 -6.35 10.64
CA GLU A 205 -6.75 -7.12 9.82
C GLU A 205 -7.14 -8.61 9.82
N ARG A 206 -7.19 -9.19 8.65
CA ARG A 206 -7.62 -10.59 8.48
C ARG A 206 -6.53 -11.61 8.75
N GLU A 207 -5.31 -11.21 8.47
CA GLU A 207 -4.13 -12.01 8.71
C GLU A 207 -3.61 -11.68 10.10
N ASN A 208 -3.98 -12.51 11.10
CA ASN A 208 -3.56 -12.30 12.48
C ASN A 208 -2.04 -12.11 12.61
N ASP A 209 -1.26 -12.85 11.84
CA ASP A 209 0.21 -12.73 11.84
C ASP A 209 0.69 -11.33 11.43
N ARG A 210 -0.02 -10.68 10.50
CA ARG A 210 0.31 -9.31 10.11
C ARG A 210 -0.05 -8.29 11.18
N ALA A 211 -1.20 -8.46 11.84
CA ALA A 211 -1.60 -7.63 12.98
C ALA A 211 -0.59 -7.77 14.12
N ASN A 212 -0.23 -9.01 14.48
CA ASN A 212 0.75 -9.31 15.52
C ASN A 212 2.13 -8.73 15.20
N SER A 213 2.60 -8.86 13.94
CA SER A 213 3.85 -8.27 13.48
C SER A 213 3.83 -6.74 13.62
N LEU A 214 2.71 -6.08 13.29
CA LEU A 214 2.57 -4.64 13.44
C LEU A 214 2.59 -4.21 14.91
N LEU A 215 1.89 -4.93 15.80
CA LEU A 215 1.92 -4.67 17.26
C LEU A 215 3.34 -4.82 17.81
N THR A 216 4.07 -5.87 17.41
CA THR A 216 5.47 -6.09 17.83
C THR A 216 6.37 -4.94 17.38
N VAL A 217 6.23 -4.49 16.13
CA VAL A 217 6.96 -3.34 15.59
C VAL A 217 6.59 -2.06 16.33
N MET A 218 5.29 -1.83 16.62
CA MET A 218 4.83 -0.68 17.40
C MET A 218 5.43 -0.66 18.81
N ALA A 219 5.51 -1.82 19.48
CA ALA A 219 6.12 -1.93 20.79
C ALA A 219 7.63 -1.63 20.74
N ARG A 220 8.38 -2.29 19.85
CA ARG A 220 9.83 -2.20 19.80
C ARG A 220 10.34 -0.83 19.32
N PHE A 221 9.81 -0.31 18.22
CA PHE A 221 10.18 1.03 17.74
C PHE A 221 9.57 2.14 18.59
N GLY A 222 8.36 1.92 19.13
CA GLY A 222 7.71 2.88 20.03
C GLY A 222 8.51 3.14 21.29
N ALA A 223 9.20 2.11 21.83
CA ALA A 223 10.07 2.23 22.99
C ALA A 223 11.35 3.05 22.71
N LYS A 224 11.83 3.08 21.47
CA LYS A 224 13.03 3.82 21.04
C LYS A 224 12.69 5.23 20.50
N ALA A 225 11.41 5.54 20.31
CA ALA A 225 10.96 6.78 19.68
C ALA A 225 10.78 7.92 20.71
N LYS A 226 11.40 9.08 20.47
CA LYS A 226 11.13 10.31 21.22
C LYS A 226 9.70 10.77 21.03
N GLN A 227 9.16 10.59 19.81
CA GLN A 227 7.84 11.03 19.45
C GLN A 227 7.16 10.00 18.56
N ARG A 228 5.86 9.74 18.79
CA ARG A 228 5.04 8.79 18.03
C ARG A 228 3.91 9.50 17.33
N TYR A 229 3.65 9.13 16.07
CA TYR A 229 2.55 9.68 15.28
C TYR A 229 1.83 8.56 14.54
N TYR A 230 0.65 8.16 15.04
CA TYR A 230 -0.15 7.07 14.49
C TYR A 230 -1.36 7.63 13.76
N LEU A 231 -1.65 7.07 12.60
CA LEU A 231 -2.66 7.56 11.68
C LEU A 231 -3.69 6.48 11.35
N ALA A 232 -4.96 6.84 11.38
CA ALA A 232 -6.06 5.98 10.95
C ALA A 232 -7.19 6.80 10.30
N PRO A 233 -8.03 6.21 9.46
CA PRO A 233 -9.26 6.84 9.00
C PRO A 233 -10.44 6.53 9.94
N ASN A 234 -11.41 7.42 10.02
CA ASN A 234 -12.78 7.16 10.50
C ASN A 234 -12.95 6.40 11.85
N ILE A 235 -12.00 6.49 12.77
CA ILE A 235 -12.11 5.94 14.12
C ILE A 235 -12.78 6.98 15.03
N HIS A 236 -13.79 6.57 15.78
CA HIS A 236 -14.52 7.45 16.71
C HIS A 236 -13.89 7.48 18.09
N ASN A 237 -13.43 6.34 18.55
CA ASN A 237 -12.81 6.17 19.87
C ASN A 237 -11.65 5.17 19.78
N LEU A 238 -10.60 5.45 20.54
CA LEU A 238 -9.45 4.58 20.75
C LEU A 238 -9.48 4.12 22.20
N GLU A 239 -9.63 2.81 22.41
CA GLU A 239 -9.58 2.23 23.74
C GLU A 239 -8.16 2.34 24.33
N PRO A 240 -8.03 2.60 25.64
CA PRO A 240 -6.73 2.61 26.31
C PRO A 240 -5.99 1.29 26.11
N ASN A 241 -4.75 1.37 25.68
CA ASN A 241 -3.91 0.20 25.42
C ASN A 241 -2.43 0.55 25.55
N VAL A 242 -1.59 -0.46 25.79
CA VAL A 242 -0.14 -0.29 26.01
C VAL A 242 0.60 0.31 24.81
N PHE A 243 0.14 0.09 23.58
CA PHE A 243 0.82 0.54 22.35
C PHE A 243 0.63 2.04 22.09
N THR A 244 -0.42 2.63 22.66
CA THR A 244 -0.74 4.07 22.51
C THR A 244 -0.68 4.83 23.84
N GLU A 245 -0.13 4.22 24.89
CA GLU A 245 0.05 4.88 26.17
C GLU A 245 0.92 6.15 26.02
N GLY A 246 0.52 7.24 26.70
CA GLY A 246 1.17 8.55 26.60
C GLY A 246 0.94 9.29 25.28
N MET A 247 0.09 8.79 24.39
CA MET A 247 -0.33 9.48 23.16
C MET A 247 -1.66 10.19 23.38
N ARG A 248 -1.81 11.38 22.78
CA ARG A 248 -3.10 12.06 22.73
C ARG A 248 -3.89 11.59 21.50
N PHE A 249 -5.11 11.08 21.73
CA PHE A 249 -6.01 10.78 20.63
C PHE A 249 -6.69 12.06 20.12
N MET A 250 -6.62 12.30 18.80
CA MET A 250 -7.26 13.43 18.12
C MET A 250 -8.16 12.90 17.01
N ARG A 251 -9.46 13.11 17.16
CA ARG A 251 -10.44 12.82 16.13
C ARG A 251 -10.70 14.08 15.31
N MET A 252 -10.41 14.00 14.01
CA MET A 252 -10.57 15.09 13.06
C MET A 252 -11.71 14.78 12.08
N ASP A 253 -12.91 15.33 12.37
CA ASP A 253 -14.07 15.23 11.48
C ASP A 253 -14.06 16.33 10.39
N PHE A 254 -12.90 16.81 10.02
CA PHE A 254 -12.71 17.90 9.07
C PHE A 254 -12.77 17.39 7.62
N LYS A 255 -13.86 17.69 6.92
CA LYS A 255 -14.06 17.33 5.52
C LYS A 255 -13.50 18.38 4.58
N THR A 256 -12.74 17.97 3.59
CA THR A 256 -12.27 18.81 2.48
C THR A 256 -12.98 18.50 1.16
N VAL A 257 -13.80 17.46 1.15
CA VAL A 257 -14.66 17.04 0.03
C VAL A 257 -16.04 16.61 0.56
N VAL A 258 -17.06 16.72 -0.27
CA VAL A 258 -18.42 16.24 0.05
C VAL A 258 -18.70 14.98 -0.76
N THR A 259 -19.30 13.97 -0.13
CA THR A 259 -19.72 12.75 -0.80
C THR A 259 -21.24 12.72 -0.96
N MET A 260 -21.71 12.47 -2.18
CA MET A 260 -23.13 12.33 -2.51
C MET A 260 -23.44 10.91 -2.94
N SER A 261 -24.32 10.22 -2.20
CA SER A 261 -24.70 8.84 -2.51
C SER A 261 -25.98 8.76 -3.32
N ARG A 262 -26.00 7.87 -4.32
CA ARG A 262 -27.18 7.49 -5.12
C ARG A 262 -27.46 6.00 -4.95
N ASN A 263 -28.69 5.68 -4.60
CA ASN A 263 -29.13 4.31 -4.32
C ASN A 263 -29.57 3.63 -5.64
N GLU A 264 -28.60 3.16 -6.43
CA GLU A 264 -28.90 2.45 -7.69
C GLU A 264 -29.69 1.13 -7.44
N TYR A 265 -29.45 0.45 -6.31
CA TYR A 265 -30.15 -0.80 -5.94
C TYR A 265 -31.68 -0.64 -5.90
N LYS A 266 -32.22 0.58 -5.78
CA LYS A 266 -33.66 0.85 -5.86
C LYS A 266 -34.22 0.79 -7.28
N LYS A 267 -33.35 0.74 -8.29
CA LYS A 267 -33.73 0.60 -9.71
C LYS A 267 -33.75 -0.87 -10.18
N LYS A 268 -33.48 -1.80 -9.27
CA LYS A 268 -33.58 -3.22 -9.52
C LYS A 268 -35.03 -3.60 -9.73
N GLU A 269 -35.32 -4.35 -10.81
CA GLU A 269 -36.67 -4.77 -11.14
C GLU A 269 -37.13 -5.94 -10.24
N GLU A 270 -38.43 -6.09 -10.07
CA GLU A 270 -39.00 -7.18 -9.29
C GLU A 270 -38.68 -8.54 -9.96
N GLY A 271 -38.07 -9.47 -9.20
CA GLY A 271 -37.62 -10.76 -9.71
C GLY A 271 -36.26 -10.75 -10.42
N GLU A 272 -35.66 -9.57 -10.69
CA GLU A 272 -34.33 -9.47 -11.29
C GLU A 272 -33.26 -9.99 -10.31
N SER A 273 -32.34 -10.85 -10.78
CA SER A 273 -31.20 -11.24 -9.95
C SER A 273 -30.21 -10.09 -9.73
N GLN A 274 -29.32 -10.19 -8.75
CA GLN A 274 -28.30 -9.15 -8.53
C GLN A 274 -27.31 -9.10 -9.70
N ASP A 275 -27.01 -10.24 -10.30
CA ASP A 275 -26.06 -10.31 -11.41
C ASP A 275 -26.68 -9.74 -12.70
N ASP A 276 -27.96 -10.02 -12.97
CA ASP A 276 -28.68 -9.44 -14.11
C ASP A 276 -28.81 -7.91 -13.98
N PHE A 277 -29.13 -7.42 -12.77
CA PHE A 277 -29.16 -6.00 -12.49
C PHE A 277 -27.80 -5.33 -12.75
N VAL A 278 -26.70 -5.91 -12.27
CA VAL A 278 -25.34 -5.41 -12.52
C VAL A 278 -25.05 -5.46 -14.03
N ALA A 279 -25.39 -6.56 -14.71
CA ALA A 279 -25.14 -6.73 -16.14
C ALA A 279 -25.88 -5.72 -17.02
N ARG A 280 -27.07 -5.29 -16.60
CA ARG A 280 -27.85 -4.25 -17.27
C ARG A 280 -27.34 -2.85 -16.93
N ARG A 281 -27.26 -2.53 -15.63
CA ARG A 281 -27.10 -1.15 -15.18
C ARG A 281 -25.65 -0.63 -15.14
N LEU A 282 -24.67 -1.50 -14.87
CA LEU A 282 -23.28 -1.05 -14.72
C LEU A 282 -22.69 -0.49 -16.03
N PRO A 283 -22.79 -1.14 -17.19
CA PRO A 283 -22.27 -0.57 -18.44
C PRO A 283 -22.94 0.76 -18.79
N GLU A 284 -24.27 0.86 -18.67
CA GLU A 284 -25.01 2.11 -18.89
C GLU A 284 -24.51 3.24 -18.00
N LEU A 285 -24.32 2.95 -16.70
CA LEU A 285 -23.84 3.95 -15.74
C LEU A 285 -22.43 4.42 -16.09
N LEU A 286 -21.52 3.52 -16.48
CA LEU A 286 -20.17 3.89 -16.89
C LEU A 286 -20.16 4.79 -18.13
N GLU A 287 -21.03 4.51 -19.10
CA GLU A 287 -21.22 5.36 -20.28
C GLU A 287 -21.81 6.73 -19.96
N GLU A 288 -22.72 6.81 -18.95
CA GLU A 288 -23.26 8.08 -18.46
C GLU A 288 -22.20 8.94 -17.77
N LEU A 289 -21.32 8.30 -17.00
CA LEU A 289 -20.36 9.01 -16.12
C LEU A 289 -19.17 9.60 -16.90
N LYS A 290 -18.56 8.85 -17.79
CA LYS A 290 -17.40 9.26 -18.63
C LYS A 290 -16.31 10.01 -17.86
N SER A 291 -16.06 9.59 -16.62
CA SER A 291 -15.11 10.24 -15.71
C SER A 291 -14.50 9.21 -14.77
N LYS A 292 -13.42 9.59 -14.09
CA LYS A 292 -12.64 8.67 -13.23
C LYS A 292 -13.51 7.96 -12.20
N THR A 293 -13.62 6.65 -12.32
CA THR A 293 -14.55 5.80 -11.57
C THR A 293 -13.81 4.62 -10.94
N LEU A 294 -13.95 4.44 -9.64
CA LEU A 294 -13.52 3.25 -8.93
C LEU A 294 -14.72 2.32 -8.72
N VAL A 295 -14.59 1.06 -9.09
CA VAL A 295 -15.62 0.05 -8.94
C VAL A 295 -15.16 -0.98 -7.91
N TYR A 296 -15.79 -0.99 -6.75
CA TYR A 296 -15.52 -1.98 -5.72
C TYR A 296 -16.33 -3.26 -6.00
N ALA A 297 -15.64 -4.34 -6.36
CA ALA A 297 -16.25 -5.63 -6.70
C ALA A 297 -16.28 -6.62 -5.50
N GLY A 298 -15.46 -6.41 -4.47
CA GLY A 298 -15.43 -7.20 -3.23
C GLY A 298 -14.62 -8.49 -3.30
N SER A 299 -14.53 -9.17 -4.44
CA SER A 299 -13.76 -10.42 -4.59
C SER A 299 -13.15 -10.55 -5.99
N TYR A 300 -12.13 -11.41 -6.12
CA TYR A 300 -11.51 -11.73 -7.42
C TYR A 300 -12.51 -12.31 -8.42
N ASN A 301 -13.32 -13.28 -7.96
CA ASN A 301 -14.35 -13.89 -8.83
C ASN A 301 -15.33 -12.85 -9.37
N LYS A 302 -15.68 -11.85 -8.57
CA LYS A 302 -16.58 -10.78 -9.01
C LYS A 302 -15.88 -9.82 -9.98
N ILE A 303 -14.59 -9.55 -9.79
CA ILE A 303 -13.78 -8.82 -10.79
C ILE A 303 -13.81 -9.56 -12.12
N ASP A 304 -13.61 -10.89 -12.12
CA ASP A 304 -13.62 -11.70 -13.32
C ASP A 304 -14.96 -11.64 -14.07
N GLN A 305 -16.06 -11.83 -13.34
CA GLN A 305 -17.41 -11.74 -13.91
C GLN A 305 -17.69 -10.35 -14.52
N VAL A 306 -17.33 -9.30 -13.79
CA VAL A 306 -17.52 -7.91 -14.26
C VAL A 306 -16.58 -7.60 -15.42
N SER A 307 -15.37 -8.13 -15.42
CA SER A 307 -14.41 -7.97 -16.53
C SER A 307 -14.98 -8.56 -17.83
N ASP A 308 -15.48 -9.80 -17.79
CA ASP A 308 -16.07 -10.46 -18.95
C ASP A 308 -17.31 -9.70 -19.45
N LEU A 309 -18.14 -9.20 -18.52
CA LEU A 309 -19.28 -8.36 -18.85
C LEU A 309 -18.86 -7.08 -19.59
N LEU A 310 -17.88 -6.35 -19.07
CA LEU A 310 -17.43 -5.07 -19.64
C LEU A 310 -16.72 -5.27 -20.98
N ILE A 311 -15.94 -6.34 -21.15
CA ILE A 311 -15.34 -6.72 -22.44
C ILE A 311 -16.43 -6.94 -23.50
N GLY A 312 -17.55 -7.59 -23.13
CA GLY A 312 -18.65 -7.84 -24.04
C GLY A 312 -19.57 -6.65 -24.32
N LYS A 313 -19.56 -5.61 -23.48
CA LYS A 313 -20.52 -4.48 -23.55
C LYS A 313 -19.90 -3.15 -23.93
N LEU A 314 -18.69 -2.85 -23.48
CA LEU A 314 -18.03 -1.58 -23.76
C LEU A 314 -17.31 -1.59 -25.10
N GLY A 315 -17.37 -0.49 -25.83
CA GLY A 315 -16.61 -0.28 -27.06
C GLY A 315 -15.11 -0.09 -26.80
N ILE A 316 -14.29 -0.38 -27.82
CA ILE A 316 -12.85 -0.14 -27.79
C ILE A 316 -12.59 1.38 -27.82
N SER A 317 -11.70 1.84 -26.97
CA SER A 317 -11.27 3.24 -26.91
C SER A 317 -10.44 3.62 -28.15
N GLN A 318 -10.55 4.86 -28.59
CA GLN A 318 -9.70 5.41 -29.64
C GLN A 318 -8.33 5.89 -29.12
N SER A 319 -8.02 5.68 -27.85
CA SER A 319 -6.76 6.11 -27.26
C SER A 319 -5.59 5.25 -27.72
N GLN A 320 -4.64 5.86 -28.41
CA GLN A 320 -3.39 5.20 -28.80
C GLN A 320 -2.61 4.71 -27.59
N LEU A 321 -2.57 5.48 -26.51
CA LEU A 321 -1.88 5.11 -25.28
C LEU A 321 -2.42 3.81 -24.65
N LEU A 322 -3.75 3.63 -24.67
CA LEU A 322 -4.38 2.40 -24.15
C LEU A 322 -4.17 1.21 -25.08
N ASN A 323 -4.19 1.43 -26.40
CA ASN A 323 -3.90 0.39 -27.37
C ASN A 323 -2.43 -0.06 -27.25
N ASP A 324 -1.49 0.88 -27.14
CA ASP A 324 -0.08 0.58 -26.92
C ASP A 324 0.12 -0.19 -25.60
N PHE A 325 -0.60 0.17 -24.54
CA PHE A 325 -0.57 -0.56 -23.27
C PHE A 325 -1.10 -2.00 -23.43
N ALA A 326 -2.21 -2.18 -24.12
CA ALA A 326 -2.78 -3.50 -24.35
C ALA A 326 -1.86 -4.40 -25.18
N ASP A 327 -1.26 -3.87 -26.24
CA ASP A 327 -0.30 -4.59 -27.07
C ASP A 327 0.97 -4.94 -26.27
N TRP A 328 1.45 -4.02 -25.44
CA TRP A 328 2.56 -4.25 -24.54
C TRP A 328 2.28 -5.38 -23.53
N LEU A 329 1.06 -5.43 -22.98
CA LEU A 329 0.62 -6.52 -22.10
C LEU A 329 0.60 -7.87 -22.82
N ARG A 330 0.05 -7.94 -24.03
CA ARG A 330 0.01 -9.17 -24.82
C ARG A 330 1.40 -9.67 -25.20
N LYS A 331 2.31 -8.76 -25.54
CA LYS A 331 3.70 -9.07 -25.87
C LYS A 331 4.49 -9.62 -24.67
N ASN A 332 4.33 -8.99 -23.50
CA ASN A 332 5.19 -9.21 -22.35
C ASN A 332 4.64 -10.25 -21.35
N TYR A 333 3.35 -10.59 -21.40
CA TYR A 333 2.73 -11.57 -20.51
C TYR A 333 2.06 -12.70 -21.29
N SER A 334 0.86 -12.50 -21.83
CA SER A 334 0.14 -13.51 -22.61
C SER A 334 -0.82 -12.85 -23.58
N LYS A 335 -0.97 -13.48 -24.79
CA LYS A 335 -1.98 -13.06 -25.76
C LYS A 335 -3.42 -13.15 -25.24
N LYS A 336 -3.64 -13.96 -24.20
CA LYS A 336 -4.95 -14.18 -23.55
C LYS A 336 -5.11 -13.37 -22.28
N PHE A 337 -4.21 -12.42 -22.01
CA PHE A 337 -4.27 -11.66 -20.77
C PHE A 337 -5.49 -10.72 -20.80
N ARG A 338 -6.49 -11.04 -20.00
CA ARG A 338 -7.77 -10.31 -19.90
C ARG A 338 -7.59 -8.81 -19.65
N LEU A 339 -6.56 -8.43 -18.89
CA LEU A 339 -6.25 -7.02 -18.63
C LEU A 339 -5.98 -6.23 -19.93
N ALA A 340 -5.42 -6.86 -20.97
CA ALA A 340 -5.21 -6.19 -22.25
C ALA A 340 -6.55 -5.82 -22.93
N ASP A 341 -7.52 -6.74 -22.90
CA ASP A 341 -8.84 -6.50 -23.49
C ASP A 341 -9.64 -5.44 -22.71
N LEU A 342 -9.45 -5.36 -21.40
CA LEU A 342 -10.00 -4.30 -20.55
C LEU A 342 -9.35 -2.95 -20.83
N ALA A 343 -8.00 -2.91 -20.91
CA ALA A 343 -7.25 -1.70 -21.16
C ALA A 343 -7.67 -0.99 -22.46
N GLU A 344 -7.90 -1.74 -23.54
CA GLU A 344 -8.45 -1.19 -24.79
C GLU A 344 -9.82 -0.50 -24.62
N ARG A 345 -10.54 -0.80 -23.54
CA ARG A 345 -11.85 -0.20 -23.20
C ARG A 345 -11.77 0.87 -22.12
N GLY A 346 -10.56 1.28 -21.76
CA GLY A 346 -10.36 2.26 -20.70
C GLY A 346 -10.61 1.70 -19.28
N VAL A 347 -10.56 0.39 -19.12
CA VAL A 347 -10.78 -0.29 -17.83
C VAL A 347 -9.48 -0.92 -17.34
N GLY A 348 -9.16 -0.67 -16.09
CA GLY A 348 -8.06 -1.31 -15.37
C GLY A 348 -8.56 -2.22 -14.26
N VAL A 349 -7.64 -3.02 -13.72
CA VAL A 349 -7.88 -3.91 -12.57
C VAL A 349 -6.84 -3.64 -11.50
N HIS A 350 -7.27 -3.43 -10.27
CA HIS A 350 -6.40 -3.30 -9.12
C HIS A 350 -6.75 -4.34 -8.06
N ASN A 351 -5.86 -5.29 -7.86
CA ASN A 351 -5.98 -6.32 -6.86
C ASN A 351 -4.61 -6.66 -6.24
N GLY A 352 -4.61 -7.38 -5.12
CA GLY A 352 -3.40 -7.72 -4.39
C GLY A 352 -2.48 -8.74 -5.07
N SER A 353 -2.92 -9.41 -6.16
CA SER A 353 -2.11 -10.42 -6.85
C SER A 353 -1.25 -9.86 -7.97
N LEU A 354 -1.62 -8.73 -8.59
CA LEU A 354 -0.87 -8.15 -9.70
C LEU A 354 0.58 -7.77 -9.34
N HIS A 355 1.49 -7.85 -10.33
CA HIS A 355 2.82 -7.26 -10.20
C HIS A 355 2.73 -5.78 -9.88
N ARG A 356 3.59 -5.31 -9.00
CA ARG A 356 3.58 -3.93 -8.49
C ARG A 356 3.73 -2.90 -9.58
N SER A 357 4.67 -3.12 -10.50
CA SER A 357 4.85 -2.23 -11.64
C SER A 357 3.59 -2.11 -12.50
N LEU A 358 2.84 -3.21 -12.72
CA LEU A 358 1.56 -3.17 -13.42
C LEU A 358 0.49 -2.39 -12.66
N ALA A 359 0.41 -2.57 -11.35
CA ALA A 359 -0.53 -1.83 -10.52
C ALA A 359 -0.22 -0.32 -10.57
N GLN A 360 1.06 0.06 -10.43
CA GLN A 360 1.50 1.45 -10.51
C GLN A 360 1.25 2.08 -11.89
N ILE A 361 1.54 1.36 -12.97
CA ILE A 361 1.27 1.81 -14.34
C ILE A 361 -0.22 2.08 -14.53
N GLN A 362 -1.10 1.20 -14.06
CA GLN A 362 -2.54 1.40 -14.17
C GLN A 362 -3.02 2.61 -13.37
N ILE A 363 -2.47 2.83 -12.16
CA ILE A 363 -2.76 4.03 -11.37
C ILE A 363 -2.28 5.29 -12.11
N LYS A 364 -1.09 5.27 -12.70
CA LYS A 364 -0.58 6.39 -13.50
C LYS A 364 -1.48 6.66 -14.72
N LEU A 365 -1.89 5.62 -15.45
CA LEU A 365 -2.85 5.73 -16.55
C LEU A 365 -4.23 6.25 -16.10
N PHE A 366 -4.64 5.91 -14.88
CA PHE A 366 -5.88 6.44 -14.29
C PHE A 366 -5.77 7.92 -13.91
N GLU A 367 -4.58 8.40 -13.57
CA GLU A 367 -4.34 9.82 -13.28
C GLU A 367 -4.30 10.69 -14.53
N GLU A 368 -4.06 10.11 -15.72
CA GLU A 368 -4.07 10.84 -16.99
C GLU A 368 -5.44 11.49 -17.23
N THR A 369 -5.42 12.77 -17.59
CA THR A 369 -6.65 13.56 -17.80
C THR A 369 -7.36 13.21 -19.09
N LYS A 370 -6.62 12.75 -20.10
CA LYS A 370 -7.13 12.36 -21.42
C LYS A 370 -6.44 11.11 -21.92
N GLY A 371 -7.20 10.18 -22.47
CA GLY A 371 -6.67 9.01 -23.14
C GLY A 371 -6.10 7.92 -22.21
N GLY A 372 -6.26 8.07 -20.90
CA GLY A 372 -5.89 7.06 -19.91
C GLY A 372 -7.06 6.17 -19.50
N ILE A 373 -6.84 5.35 -18.48
CA ILE A 373 -7.87 4.51 -17.86
C ILE A 373 -8.91 5.41 -17.17
N ASP A 374 -10.20 5.15 -17.40
CA ASP A 374 -11.30 5.88 -16.79
C ASP A 374 -11.99 5.10 -15.67
N THR A 375 -11.90 3.77 -15.70
CA THR A 375 -12.53 2.89 -14.71
C THR A 375 -11.50 1.91 -14.16
N ILE A 376 -11.46 1.73 -12.82
CA ILE A 376 -10.67 0.67 -12.18
C ILE A 376 -11.61 -0.26 -11.42
N LEU A 377 -11.58 -1.56 -11.77
CA LEU A 377 -12.20 -2.63 -10.99
C LEU A 377 -11.28 -3.01 -9.85
N SER A 378 -11.80 -3.13 -8.63
CA SER A 378 -10.95 -3.35 -7.46
C SER A 378 -11.58 -4.22 -6.37
N THR A 379 -10.71 -4.80 -5.54
CA THR A 379 -11.04 -5.36 -4.22
C THR A 379 -10.68 -4.36 -3.12
N SER A 380 -10.61 -4.81 -1.87
CA SER A 380 -10.14 -4.00 -0.74
C SER A 380 -8.72 -3.42 -0.91
N SER A 381 -7.91 -4.00 -1.78
CA SER A 381 -6.55 -3.49 -2.06
C SER A 381 -6.49 -2.03 -2.49
N ILE A 382 -7.55 -1.50 -3.15
CA ILE A 382 -7.62 -0.08 -3.53
C ILE A 382 -7.85 0.83 -2.31
N ILE A 383 -8.42 0.29 -1.23
CA ILE A 383 -8.65 1.03 0.01
C ILE A 383 -7.35 1.19 0.78
N GLU A 384 -6.51 0.18 0.73
CA GLU A 384 -5.38 -0.04 1.62
C GLU A 384 -4.02 0.22 0.98
N GLY A 385 -3.95 0.13 -0.35
CA GLY A 385 -2.66 0.06 -1.05
C GLY A 385 -2.26 1.28 -1.86
N VAL A 386 -3.16 2.22 -2.10
CA VAL A 386 -2.87 3.37 -2.97
C VAL A 386 -3.69 4.59 -2.57
N ASN A 387 -3.10 5.77 -2.70
CA ASN A 387 -3.76 7.05 -2.48
C ASN A 387 -4.55 7.51 -3.73
N THR A 388 -5.24 6.57 -4.37
CA THR A 388 -6.04 6.86 -5.57
C THR A 388 -7.43 7.31 -5.18
N GLN A 389 -7.82 8.46 -5.69
CA GLN A 389 -9.14 9.04 -5.52
C GLN A 389 -9.78 9.27 -6.89
N ALA A 390 -11.08 9.07 -6.96
CA ALA A 390 -11.88 9.21 -8.17
C ALA A 390 -13.01 10.21 -7.96
N GLU A 391 -13.60 10.67 -9.05
CA GLU A 391 -14.84 11.43 -8.98
C GLU A 391 -16.00 10.54 -8.54
N ASN A 392 -16.00 9.27 -9.00
CA ASN A 392 -17.06 8.32 -8.73
C ASN A 392 -16.53 7.06 -8.04
N VAL A 393 -17.33 6.54 -7.13
CA VAL A 393 -17.16 5.21 -6.54
C VAL A 393 -18.44 4.42 -6.75
N ILE A 394 -18.34 3.24 -7.33
CA ILE A 394 -19.45 2.29 -7.51
C ILE A 394 -19.25 1.12 -6.55
N LEU A 395 -20.25 0.85 -5.71
CA LEU A 395 -20.24 -0.25 -4.77
C LEU A 395 -21.10 -1.40 -5.32
N LEU A 396 -20.47 -2.41 -5.91
CA LEU A 396 -21.16 -3.58 -6.46
C LEU A 396 -21.42 -4.67 -5.42
N SER A 397 -20.61 -4.71 -4.36
CA SER A 397 -20.67 -5.72 -3.32
C SER A 397 -20.57 -5.09 -1.93
N ASN A 398 -21.22 -5.68 -0.96
CA ASN A 398 -21.09 -5.37 0.46
C ASN A 398 -20.28 -6.45 1.22
N THR A 399 -19.51 -7.26 0.49
CA THR A 399 -18.65 -8.29 1.08
C THR A 399 -17.18 -7.95 0.85
N ASN A 400 -16.33 -8.44 1.75
CA ASN A 400 -14.90 -8.35 1.64
C ASN A 400 -14.33 -9.77 1.50
N GLY A 401 -13.99 -10.18 0.26
CA GLY A 401 -13.64 -11.54 -0.11
C GLY A 401 -14.86 -12.44 -0.26
N SER A 402 -14.78 -13.72 0.13
CA SER A 402 -15.73 -14.71 -0.32
C SER A 402 -17.06 -14.78 0.45
N ARG A 403 -17.19 -14.30 1.69
CA ARG A 403 -18.41 -14.57 2.46
C ARG A 403 -18.82 -13.57 3.56
N SER A 404 -17.93 -12.75 4.09
CA SER A 404 -18.28 -11.83 5.17
C SER A 404 -18.78 -10.47 4.66
N MET A 405 -19.91 -10.03 5.17
CA MET A 405 -20.34 -8.64 4.97
C MET A 405 -19.34 -7.72 5.68
N PHE A 406 -18.95 -6.63 5.03
CA PHE A 406 -18.10 -5.64 5.65
C PHE A 406 -18.91 -4.73 6.58
N ASP A 407 -18.22 -4.17 7.57
CA ASP A 407 -18.75 -3.24 8.55
C ASP A 407 -18.88 -1.80 8.01
N TYR A 408 -19.41 -0.91 8.83
CA TYR A 408 -19.56 0.50 8.49
C TYR A 408 -18.22 1.23 8.32
N PHE A 409 -17.17 0.81 9.04
CA PHE A 409 -15.82 1.34 8.90
C PHE A 409 -15.25 1.08 7.51
N THR A 410 -15.30 -0.17 7.05
CA THR A 410 -14.87 -0.56 5.69
C THR A 410 -15.66 0.19 4.62
N TYR A 411 -17.00 0.29 4.78
CA TYR A 411 -17.84 1.08 3.89
C TYR A 411 -17.37 2.55 3.82
N ARG A 412 -17.11 3.18 4.97
CA ARG A 412 -16.63 4.57 5.03
C ARG A 412 -15.29 4.75 4.32
N ASN A 413 -14.40 3.79 4.43
CA ASN A 413 -13.09 3.83 3.77
C ASN A 413 -13.20 3.67 2.26
N ILE A 414 -14.11 2.80 1.76
CA ILE A 414 -14.39 2.67 0.32
C ILE A 414 -14.94 3.99 -0.24
N ILE A 415 -16.02 4.50 0.35
CA ILE A 415 -16.66 5.73 -0.16
C ILE A 415 -15.80 6.97 0.03
N GLY A 416 -14.89 6.97 1.00
CA GLY A 416 -13.90 8.01 1.21
C GLY A 416 -12.90 8.18 0.06
N ARG A 417 -12.86 7.25 -0.90
CA ARG A 417 -12.12 7.39 -2.16
C ARG A 417 -12.85 8.26 -3.19
N ALA A 418 -14.12 8.60 -2.95
CA ALA A 418 -14.86 9.52 -3.80
C ALA A 418 -14.56 10.97 -3.42
N GLY A 419 -14.08 11.75 -4.38
CA GLY A 419 -13.68 13.15 -4.19
C GLY A 419 -12.19 13.33 -3.93
N ARG A 420 -11.65 14.46 -4.38
CA ARG A 420 -10.24 14.85 -4.20
C ARG A 420 -10.16 16.36 -4.05
N MET A 421 -9.46 16.79 -3.01
CA MET A 421 -9.17 18.21 -2.80
C MET A 421 -8.60 18.84 -4.07
N PHE A 422 -9.06 20.04 -4.44
CA PHE A 422 -8.74 20.80 -5.66
C PHE A 422 -9.19 20.19 -7.00
N ARG A 423 -9.47 18.87 -7.06
CA ARG A 423 -9.82 18.21 -8.32
C ARG A 423 -11.29 17.82 -8.40
N TYR A 424 -11.82 17.18 -7.36
CA TYR A 424 -13.20 16.68 -7.28
C TYR A 424 -13.80 17.07 -5.92
N PHE A 425 -14.33 18.31 -5.82
CA PHE A 425 -14.91 18.82 -4.59
C PHE A 425 -16.08 17.97 -4.07
N VAL A 426 -16.87 17.43 -5.02
CA VAL A 426 -17.98 16.54 -4.74
C VAL A 426 -17.68 15.18 -5.34
N GLY A 427 -17.56 14.17 -4.48
CA GLY A 427 -17.45 12.76 -4.85
C GLY A 427 -18.86 12.15 -4.98
N ARG A 428 -19.09 11.33 -6.01
CA ARG A 428 -20.35 10.65 -6.24
C ARG A 428 -20.20 9.17 -5.92
N VAL A 429 -21.12 8.62 -5.13
CA VAL A 429 -21.13 7.21 -4.74
C VAL A 429 -22.42 6.55 -5.26
N PHE A 430 -22.25 5.47 -6.01
CA PHE A 430 -23.37 4.71 -6.60
C PHE A 430 -23.47 3.34 -5.93
N LEU A 431 -24.56 3.12 -5.22
CA LEU A 431 -24.78 1.93 -4.40
C LEU A 431 -25.62 0.92 -5.17
N PHE A 432 -25.03 -0.19 -5.61
CA PHE A 432 -25.71 -1.33 -6.21
C PHE A 432 -26.21 -2.32 -5.16
N VAL A 433 -25.75 -2.20 -3.94
CA VAL A 433 -26.16 -2.99 -2.78
C VAL A 433 -26.48 -2.06 -1.60
N LYS A 434 -27.32 -2.54 -0.68
CA LYS A 434 -27.62 -1.78 0.54
C LYS A 434 -26.35 -1.65 1.39
N PRO A 435 -25.98 -0.43 1.81
CA PRO A 435 -24.83 -0.25 2.69
C PRO A 435 -25.12 -0.83 4.08
N PRO A 436 -24.08 -1.10 4.90
CA PRO A 436 -24.23 -1.48 6.29
C PRO A 436 -24.87 -0.36 7.10
N ASP A 437 -25.50 -0.70 8.22
CA ASP A 437 -26.07 0.28 9.14
C ASP A 437 -24.97 1.14 9.75
N LYS A 438 -25.31 2.42 10.01
CA LYS A 438 -24.35 3.36 10.60
C LYS A 438 -23.97 2.93 12.00
N ALA A 439 -22.66 2.84 12.24
CA ALA A 439 -22.09 2.51 13.53
C ALA A 439 -20.86 3.37 13.81
N ASP A 440 -20.65 3.70 15.07
CA ASP A 440 -19.42 4.33 15.53
C ASP A 440 -18.32 3.28 15.65
N THR A 441 -17.16 3.60 15.08
CA THR A 441 -16.02 2.68 15.07
C THR A 441 -15.19 2.88 16.33
N GLN A 442 -15.13 1.86 17.16
CA GLN A 442 -14.19 1.79 18.28
C GLN A 442 -12.97 0.96 17.85
N LEU A 443 -11.80 1.46 18.14
CA LEU A 443 -10.55 0.72 17.92
C LEU A 443 -10.04 0.19 19.26
N ASN A 444 -9.98 -1.14 19.34
CA ASN A 444 -9.27 -1.83 20.39
C ASN A 444 -8.02 -2.50 19.79
N LEU A 445 -6.88 -2.26 20.43
CA LEU A 445 -5.64 -2.98 20.14
C LEU A 445 -5.44 -4.00 21.25
N ASP A 446 -5.89 -5.22 20.97
CA ASP A 446 -5.66 -6.34 21.87
C ASP A 446 -4.16 -6.59 22.00
N PHE A 447 -3.78 -7.24 23.09
CA PHE A 447 -2.41 -7.68 23.30
C PHE A 447 -2.37 -9.22 23.23
N PRO A 448 -2.30 -9.80 22.01
CA PRO A 448 -2.33 -11.24 21.82
C PRO A 448 -1.14 -11.95 22.46
N ASP A 449 -1.35 -13.21 22.85
CA ASP A 449 -0.29 -14.06 23.42
C ASP A 449 0.92 -14.21 22.50
N GLU A 450 0.71 -14.33 21.20
CA GLU A 450 1.78 -14.36 20.18
C GLU A 450 2.66 -13.10 20.20
N VAL A 451 2.05 -11.93 20.41
CA VAL A 451 2.80 -10.68 20.56
C VAL A 451 3.54 -10.65 21.90
N ALA A 452 2.90 -11.10 22.97
CA ALA A 452 3.55 -11.19 24.27
C ALA A 452 4.81 -12.10 24.21
N LEU A 453 4.71 -13.23 23.53
CA LEU A 453 5.82 -14.19 23.35
C LEU A 453 6.95 -13.65 22.45
N SER A 454 6.64 -12.73 21.53
CA SER A 454 7.64 -12.13 20.61
C SER A 454 8.38 -10.91 21.18
N LEU A 455 7.99 -10.43 22.38
CA LEU A 455 8.61 -9.30 23.08
C LEU A 455 9.42 -9.77 24.28
N ASP A 456 10.44 -8.99 24.63
CA ASP A 456 11.21 -9.23 25.86
C ASP A 456 10.35 -8.98 27.10
N THR A 457 10.56 -9.74 28.18
CA THR A 457 9.79 -9.61 29.44
C THR A 457 9.89 -8.21 30.05
N GLU A 458 10.99 -7.49 29.79
CA GLU A 458 11.24 -6.14 30.26
C GLU A 458 11.19 -5.11 29.11
N GLN A 459 10.36 -5.37 28.09
CA GLN A 459 10.21 -4.46 26.94
C GLN A 459 9.80 -3.06 27.44
N PRO A 460 10.61 -2.01 27.22
CA PRO A 460 10.26 -0.66 27.65
C PRO A 460 8.93 -0.19 27.03
N GLY A 461 8.09 0.45 27.83
CA GLY A 461 6.81 0.99 27.40
C GLY A 461 5.71 -0.06 27.18
N VAL A 462 5.93 -1.31 27.59
CA VAL A 462 4.93 -2.37 27.57
C VAL A 462 4.78 -2.97 28.95
N GLU A 463 3.61 -2.82 29.57
CA GLU A 463 3.28 -3.49 30.84
C GLU A 463 2.61 -4.83 30.57
N PHE A 464 3.32 -5.91 30.89
CA PHE A 464 2.76 -7.26 30.85
C PHE A 464 1.95 -7.54 32.10
N ASN A 465 0.76 -8.09 31.94
CA ASN A 465 0.00 -8.62 33.05
C ASN A 465 0.64 -9.92 33.58
N LYS A 466 0.11 -10.44 34.70
CA LYS A 466 0.67 -11.64 35.34
C LYS A 466 0.60 -12.87 34.43
N ASP A 467 -0.54 -13.05 33.75
CA ASP A 467 -0.76 -14.23 32.91
C ASP A 467 0.17 -14.23 31.70
N GLN A 468 0.42 -13.06 31.10
CA GLN A 468 1.38 -12.89 30.00
C GLN A 468 2.82 -13.16 30.43
N LYS A 469 3.23 -12.68 31.62
CA LYS A 469 4.55 -12.99 32.17
C LYS A 469 4.72 -14.48 32.47
N ASP A 470 3.69 -15.13 32.99
CA ASP A 470 3.71 -16.56 33.26
C ASP A 470 3.73 -17.35 31.93
N LEU A 471 3.01 -16.90 30.90
CA LEU A 471 3.05 -17.48 29.56
C LEU A 471 4.45 -17.38 28.94
N GLN A 472 5.09 -16.19 28.99
CA GLN A 472 6.45 -16.02 28.49
C GLN A 472 7.44 -16.95 29.21
N ARG A 473 7.40 -16.99 30.55
CA ARG A 473 8.28 -17.87 31.32
C ARG A 473 8.09 -19.34 30.94
N LYS A 474 6.85 -19.77 30.79
CA LYS A 474 6.54 -21.14 30.37
C LYS A 474 7.09 -21.43 28.99
N TYR A 475 6.85 -20.54 28.01
CA TYR A 475 7.35 -20.71 26.65
C TYR A 475 8.89 -20.75 26.61
N HIS A 476 9.57 -19.83 27.28
CA HIS A 476 11.03 -19.81 27.35
C HIS A 476 11.57 -21.09 28.01
N ALA A 477 10.97 -21.50 29.12
CA ALA A 477 11.37 -22.75 29.81
C ALA A 477 11.15 -23.98 28.92
N GLU A 478 10.04 -24.05 28.17
CA GLU A 478 9.78 -25.13 27.21
C GLU A 478 10.83 -25.15 26.09
N MET A 479 11.17 -24.00 25.53
CA MET A 479 12.20 -23.87 24.49
C MET A 479 13.59 -24.23 25.01
N GLU A 480 13.97 -23.75 26.19
CA GLU A 480 15.23 -24.10 26.84
C GLU A 480 15.31 -25.60 27.20
N GLN A 481 14.19 -26.20 27.63
CA GLN A 481 14.12 -27.64 27.86
C GLN A 481 14.25 -28.44 26.55
N LEU A 482 13.71 -27.92 25.46
CA LEU A 482 13.68 -28.60 24.14
C LEU A 482 15.04 -28.61 23.46
N ILE A 483 15.75 -27.47 23.47
CA ILE A 483 16.97 -27.27 22.69
C ILE A 483 18.17 -26.76 23.50
N GLY A 484 18.02 -26.49 24.77
CA GLY A 484 19.05 -25.90 25.62
C GLY A 484 19.10 -24.38 25.56
N GLU A 485 19.55 -23.77 26.66
CA GLU A 485 19.62 -22.31 26.83
C GLU A 485 20.50 -21.62 25.77
N GLU A 486 21.66 -22.21 25.47
CA GLU A 486 22.64 -21.65 24.52
C GLU A 486 22.04 -21.59 23.10
N HIS A 487 21.53 -22.69 22.59
CA HIS A 487 20.93 -22.76 21.25
C HIS A 487 19.70 -21.84 21.12
N TYR A 488 18.86 -21.81 22.16
CA TYR A 488 17.70 -20.93 22.17
C TYR A 488 18.12 -19.46 22.13
N ASN A 489 19.12 -19.07 22.92
CA ASN A 489 19.65 -17.68 22.93
C ASN A 489 20.26 -17.28 21.57
N ASN A 490 20.96 -18.22 20.89
CA ASN A 490 21.52 -17.98 19.57
C ASN A 490 20.43 -17.79 18.51
N LEU A 491 19.35 -18.57 18.57
CA LEU A 491 18.25 -18.51 17.58
C LEU A 491 17.36 -17.30 17.77
N LYS A 492 16.96 -16.95 19.00
CA LYS A 492 15.98 -15.89 19.27
C LYS A 492 16.42 -14.48 18.84
N VAL A 493 17.73 -14.26 18.69
CA VAL A 493 18.28 -12.96 18.23
C VAL A 493 18.32 -12.83 16.73
N LEU A 494 18.10 -13.90 15.98
CA LEU A 494 18.13 -13.86 14.52
C LEU A 494 16.91 -13.12 13.96
N PRO A 495 17.09 -12.15 13.04
CA PRO A 495 15.97 -11.39 12.47
C PRO A 495 14.89 -12.26 11.83
N ILE A 496 15.27 -13.41 11.24
CA ILE A 496 14.32 -14.35 10.63
C ILE A 496 13.44 -15.04 11.67
N VAL A 497 13.99 -15.34 12.86
CA VAL A 497 13.23 -15.93 13.97
C VAL A 497 12.33 -14.86 14.62
N GLN A 498 12.83 -13.64 14.79
CA GLN A 498 12.04 -12.53 15.34
C GLN A 498 10.86 -12.13 14.43
N ALA A 499 10.97 -12.37 13.12
CA ALA A 499 9.91 -12.11 12.16
C ALA A 499 8.89 -13.26 12.05
N ALA A 500 9.22 -14.46 12.54
CA ALA A 500 8.33 -15.60 12.56
C ALA A 500 7.37 -15.54 13.76
N SER A 501 6.18 -16.15 13.64
CA SER A 501 5.34 -16.33 14.83
C SER A 501 5.97 -17.32 15.81
N PRO A 502 5.91 -17.06 17.13
CA PRO A 502 6.43 -17.98 18.14
C PRO A 502 5.90 -19.41 18.04
N SER A 503 4.63 -19.57 17.67
CA SER A 503 4.01 -20.88 17.45
C SER A 503 4.65 -21.63 16.28
N LEU A 504 4.84 -20.97 15.13
CA LEU A 504 5.51 -21.58 13.97
C LEU A 504 6.97 -21.92 14.28
N PHE A 505 7.70 -21.02 14.94
CA PHE A 505 9.07 -21.26 15.33
C PHE A 505 9.18 -22.50 16.22
N LYS A 506 8.33 -22.61 17.24
CA LYS A 506 8.29 -23.78 18.15
C LYS A 506 7.96 -25.06 17.39
N GLU A 507 6.93 -25.08 16.53
CA GLU A 507 6.54 -26.24 15.72
C GLU A 507 7.71 -26.74 14.84
N LEU A 508 8.43 -25.83 14.19
CA LEU A 508 9.58 -26.21 13.38
C LEU A 508 10.75 -26.73 14.21
N VAL A 509 11.01 -26.17 15.38
CA VAL A 509 12.02 -26.66 16.31
C VAL A 509 11.65 -28.07 16.78
N GLU A 510 10.42 -28.32 17.24
CA GLU A 510 9.93 -29.63 17.64
C GLU A 510 10.10 -30.65 16.50
N THR A 511 9.68 -30.29 15.29
CA THR A 511 9.80 -31.16 14.11
C THR A 511 11.24 -31.54 13.82
N ILE A 512 12.19 -30.60 13.91
CA ILE A 512 13.62 -30.83 13.62
C ILE A 512 14.30 -31.64 14.75
N VAL A 513 13.91 -31.38 16.00
CA VAL A 513 14.43 -32.15 17.14
C VAL A 513 13.97 -33.61 17.09
N GLU A 514 12.68 -33.85 16.77
CA GLU A 514 12.13 -35.19 16.62
C GLU A 514 12.68 -35.93 15.39
N ASN A 515 12.91 -35.21 14.30
CA ASN A 515 13.45 -35.78 13.07
C ASN A 515 14.56 -34.87 12.50
N PRO A 516 15.84 -35.08 12.89
CA PRO A 516 16.97 -34.28 12.42
C PRO A 516 17.19 -34.32 10.91
N ASP A 517 16.63 -35.28 10.19
CA ASP A 517 16.72 -35.36 8.73
C ASP A 517 15.62 -34.57 8.01
N TRP A 518 14.67 -34.01 8.77
CA TRP A 518 13.57 -33.24 8.18
C TRP A 518 14.05 -31.86 7.68
N PRO A 519 13.60 -31.36 6.48
CA PRO A 519 12.80 -32.08 5.47
C PRO A 519 13.60 -33.22 4.84
N LEU A 520 12.95 -34.35 4.60
CA LEU A 520 13.62 -35.54 4.05
C LEU A 520 14.37 -35.21 2.76
N ASN A 521 15.60 -35.72 2.65
CA ASN A 521 16.46 -35.49 1.46
C ASN A 521 16.73 -34.00 1.13
N HIS A 522 16.73 -33.11 2.14
CA HIS A 522 16.94 -31.65 1.97
C HIS A 522 18.24 -31.30 1.23
N VAL A 523 19.29 -32.13 1.35
CA VAL A 523 20.58 -31.98 0.64
C VAL A 523 20.38 -32.02 -0.88
N ALA A 524 19.34 -32.65 -1.38
CA ALA A 524 18.99 -32.68 -2.80
C ALA A 524 18.66 -31.29 -3.36
N LEU A 525 18.23 -30.34 -2.52
CA LEU A 525 17.98 -28.96 -2.91
C LEU A 525 19.22 -28.26 -3.44
N LEU A 526 20.41 -28.66 -3.00
CA LEU A 526 21.68 -28.12 -3.49
C LEU A 526 22.12 -28.69 -4.86
N ARG A 527 21.46 -29.76 -5.33
CA ARG A 527 21.71 -30.34 -6.64
C ARG A 527 20.94 -29.58 -7.71
N ASN A 528 21.47 -29.63 -8.94
CA ASN A 528 20.79 -28.97 -10.07
C ASN A 528 19.79 -29.93 -10.78
N ASN A 529 19.13 -30.79 -10.02
CA ASN A 529 18.13 -31.74 -10.49
C ASN A 529 16.80 -31.52 -9.79
N THR A 530 15.88 -30.96 -10.49
CA THR A 530 14.55 -30.57 -9.98
C THR A 530 13.66 -31.77 -9.62
N TYR A 531 13.98 -32.94 -10.13
CA TYR A 531 13.28 -34.15 -9.76
C TYR A 531 13.50 -34.50 -8.29
N ASP A 532 14.74 -34.28 -7.84
CA ASP A 532 15.15 -34.54 -6.46
C ASP A 532 14.58 -33.53 -5.46
N TRP A 533 14.16 -32.33 -5.93
CA TRP A 533 13.56 -31.31 -5.06
C TRP A 533 12.12 -31.64 -4.62
N ARG A 534 11.46 -32.60 -5.29
CA ARG A 534 10.05 -32.92 -5.03
C ARG A 534 9.82 -33.40 -3.61
N GLU A 535 10.70 -34.25 -3.12
CA GLU A 535 10.56 -34.85 -1.80
C GLU A 535 10.65 -33.78 -0.69
N PRO A 536 11.76 -33.02 -0.52
CA PRO A 536 11.85 -32.02 0.53
C PRO A 536 10.82 -30.90 0.37
N LEU A 537 10.52 -30.45 -0.83
CA LEU A 537 9.54 -29.38 -1.04
C LEU A 537 8.08 -29.84 -0.84
N SER A 538 7.78 -31.12 -0.98
CA SER A 538 6.45 -31.64 -0.67
C SER A 538 6.11 -31.55 0.82
N GLU A 539 7.11 -31.51 1.69
CA GLU A 539 6.95 -31.34 3.12
C GLU A 539 6.91 -29.87 3.54
N VAL A 540 7.67 -29.00 2.87
CA VAL A 540 7.79 -27.58 3.21
C VAL A 540 6.64 -26.72 2.63
N ILE A 541 6.24 -26.96 1.37
CA ILE A 541 5.21 -26.13 0.70
C ILE A 541 3.87 -26.09 1.46
N PRO A 542 3.36 -27.19 2.04
CA PRO A 542 2.10 -27.17 2.79
C PRO A 542 2.08 -26.21 3.98
N ILE A 543 3.23 -25.92 4.59
CA ILE A 543 3.35 -25.04 5.77
C ILE A 543 2.79 -23.63 5.47
N PHE A 544 3.00 -23.12 4.26
CA PHE A 544 2.57 -21.76 3.91
C PHE A 544 1.53 -21.68 2.78
N ALA A 545 1.39 -22.72 1.95
CA ALA A 545 0.58 -22.63 0.73
C ALA A 545 -0.90 -23.00 0.92
N GLY A 546 -1.26 -23.67 1.99
CA GLY A 546 -2.63 -24.07 2.30
C GLY A 546 -3.34 -24.73 1.10
N ASN A 547 -4.47 -24.18 0.69
CA ASN A 547 -5.25 -24.68 -0.46
C ASN A 547 -4.52 -24.55 -1.82
N ASN A 548 -3.46 -23.74 -1.89
CA ASN A 548 -2.65 -23.53 -3.11
C ASN A 548 -1.46 -24.49 -3.24
N THR A 549 -1.25 -25.39 -2.29
CA THR A 549 -0.11 -26.34 -2.27
C THR A 549 0.14 -26.98 -3.63
N ARG A 550 -0.89 -27.51 -4.28
CA ARG A 550 -0.77 -28.18 -5.60
C ARG A 550 -0.25 -27.22 -6.69
N ASN A 551 -0.79 -26.00 -6.75
CA ASN A 551 -0.41 -25.03 -7.76
C ASN A 551 1.04 -24.55 -7.55
N VAL A 552 1.44 -24.31 -6.31
CA VAL A 552 2.82 -23.94 -5.94
C VAL A 552 3.79 -25.08 -6.33
N GLN A 553 3.45 -26.32 -6.01
CA GLN A 553 4.25 -27.50 -6.42
C GLN A 553 4.40 -27.59 -7.93
N ILE A 554 3.30 -27.46 -8.68
CA ILE A 554 3.34 -27.46 -10.15
C ILE A 554 4.22 -26.35 -10.68
N ALA A 555 4.11 -25.13 -10.14
CA ALA A 555 4.90 -23.99 -10.54
C ALA A 555 6.40 -24.23 -10.29
N VAL A 556 6.77 -24.66 -9.09
CA VAL A 556 8.17 -24.98 -8.75
C VAL A 556 8.73 -26.07 -9.67
N TRP A 557 8.00 -27.15 -9.91
CA TRP A 557 8.48 -28.28 -10.73
C TRP A 557 8.62 -27.93 -12.20
N ARG A 558 7.80 -27.02 -12.72
CA ARG A 558 7.91 -26.57 -14.12
C ARG A 558 8.96 -25.49 -14.33
N LEU A 559 9.12 -24.60 -13.34
CA LEU A 559 10.07 -23.50 -13.41
C LEU A 559 11.50 -23.92 -13.14
N SER A 560 11.67 -24.99 -12.39
CA SER A 560 12.95 -25.44 -11.83
C SER A 560 14.03 -25.80 -12.85
N ASN A 561 13.67 -26.08 -14.09
CA ASN A 561 14.66 -26.38 -15.12
C ASN A 561 15.27 -25.13 -15.78
N ASN A 562 14.57 -23.99 -15.75
CA ASN A 562 15.05 -22.74 -16.34
C ASN A 562 14.36 -21.53 -15.73
N TRP A 563 14.83 -21.11 -14.58
CA TRP A 563 14.39 -19.89 -13.88
C TRP A 563 14.59 -18.60 -14.70
N ILE A 564 15.32 -18.66 -15.81
CA ILE A 564 15.72 -17.53 -16.66
C ILE A 564 14.75 -17.33 -17.85
N TYR A 565 13.67 -18.10 -17.96
CA TYR A 565 12.74 -17.94 -19.08
C TYR A 565 12.03 -16.58 -19.09
N PRO A 566 11.78 -16.01 -20.27
CA PRO A 566 10.90 -14.87 -20.39
C PRO A 566 9.53 -15.16 -19.76
N THR A 567 8.94 -14.18 -19.10
CA THR A 567 7.61 -14.28 -18.45
C THR A 567 6.55 -14.93 -19.35
N PRO A 568 6.41 -14.61 -20.66
CA PRO A 568 5.44 -15.27 -21.54
C PRO A 568 5.63 -16.78 -21.67
N LEU A 569 6.86 -17.27 -21.67
CA LEU A 569 7.12 -18.72 -21.75
C LEU A 569 6.79 -19.44 -20.45
N ILE A 570 7.05 -18.80 -19.30
CA ILE A 570 6.65 -19.31 -17.99
C ILE A 570 5.13 -19.44 -17.91
N ILE A 571 4.41 -18.38 -18.27
CA ILE A 571 2.94 -18.35 -18.29
C ILE A 571 2.39 -19.44 -19.23
N ALA A 572 2.91 -19.55 -20.44
CA ALA A 572 2.49 -20.59 -21.39
C ALA A 572 2.71 -22.01 -20.85
N GLY A 573 3.80 -22.21 -20.08
CA GLY A 573 4.08 -23.49 -19.41
C GLY A 573 3.06 -23.80 -18.31
N LEU A 574 2.66 -22.80 -17.52
CA LEU A 574 1.65 -22.91 -16.47
C LEU A 574 0.25 -23.16 -17.06
N GLU A 575 -0.12 -22.46 -18.12
CA GLU A 575 -1.39 -22.66 -18.84
C GLU A 575 -1.55 -24.11 -19.34
N GLN A 576 -0.46 -24.75 -19.83
CA GLN A 576 -0.46 -26.16 -20.19
C GLN A 576 -0.79 -27.09 -19.01
N SER A 577 -0.53 -26.63 -17.78
CA SER A 577 -0.87 -27.34 -16.53
C SER A 577 -2.23 -26.93 -15.95
N LYS A 578 -3.01 -26.15 -16.70
CA LYS A 578 -4.30 -25.59 -16.26
C LYS A 578 -4.19 -24.61 -15.07
N VAL A 579 -3.05 -23.96 -14.92
CA VAL A 579 -2.87 -22.84 -13.99
C VAL A 579 -3.10 -21.56 -14.78
N SER A 580 -3.97 -20.68 -14.28
CA SER A 580 -4.35 -19.46 -15.00
C SER A 580 -3.22 -18.43 -15.02
N VAL A 581 -3.28 -17.49 -15.96
CA VAL A 581 -2.37 -16.33 -16.01
C VAL A 581 -2.53 -15.47 -14.75
N ASP A 582 -3.75 -15.34 -14.26
CA ASP A 582 -4.06 -14.54 -13.07
C ASP A 582 -3.45 -15.14 -11.80
N ASP A 583 -3.27 -16.47 -11.75
CA ASP A 583 -2.58 -17.15 -10.63
C ASP A 583 -1.06 -16.97 -10.67
N PHE A 584 -0.47 -16.66 -11.83
CA PHE A 584 0.98 -16.56 -12.00
C PHE A 584 1.64 -15.59 -10.99
N PHE A 585 1.08 -14.42 -10.79
CA PHE A 585 1.64 -13.41 -9.89
C PHE A 585 1.60 -13.85 -8.41
N SER A 586 0.53 -14.58 -8.04
CA SER A 586 0.41 -15.15 -6.70
C SER A 586 1.39 -16.28 -6.47
N LEU A 587 1.56 -17.16 -7.47
CA LEU A 587 2.50 -18.27 -7.43
C LEU A 587 3.96 -17.80 -7.36
N GLU A 588 4.31 -16.79 -8.15
CA GLU A 588 5.63 -16.18 -8.10
C GLU A 588 5.97 -15.66 -6.71
N ARG A 589 5.03 -14.93 -6.10
CA ARG A 589 5.21 -14.42 -4.73
C ARG A 589 5.36 -15.56 -3.73
N SER A 590 4.53 -16.59 -3.82
CA SER A 590 4.60 -17.76 -2.94
C SER A 590 5.95 -18.47 -3.05
N ILE A 591 6.55 -18.51 -4.22
CA ILE A 591 7.85 -19.14 -4.43
C ILE A 591 8.99 -18.23 -3.96
N SER A 592 9.05 -17.00 -4.49
CA SER A 592 10.20 -16.12 -4.24
C SER A 592 10.27 -15.56 -2.81
N PHE A 593 9.13 -15.45 -2.12
CA PHE A 593 9.09 -14.90 -0.76
C PHE A 593 8.71 -15.97 0.28
N ASN A 594 7.53 -16.58 0.18
CA ASN A 594 7.07 -17.46 1.25
C ASN A 594 7.95 -18.72 1.37
N LEU A 595 8.21 -19.39 0.26
CA LEU A 595 9.09 -20.58 0.27
C LEU A 595 10.51 -20.22 0.71
N ALA A 596 11.06 -19.11 0.22
CA ALA A 596 12.39 -18.66 0.61
C ALA A 596 12.46 -18.34 2.12
N THR A 597 11.46 -17.68 2.66
CA THR A 597 11.40 -17.32 4.10
C THR A 597 11.29 -18.57 4.98
N ILE A 598 10.40 -19.50 4.66
CA ILE A 598 10.26 -20.74 5.45
C ILE A 598 11.52 -21.57 5.37
N LEU A 599 12.12 -21.72 4.20
CA LEU A 599 13.40 -22.42 4.06
C LEU A 599 14.54 -21.73 4.82
N ALA A 600 14.57 -20.40 4.87
CA ALA A 600 15.57 -19.66 5.64
C ALA A 600 15.41 -19.90 7.15
N LEU A 601 14.16 -19.96 7.64
CA LEU A 601 13.89 -20.27 9.04
C LEU A 601 14.28 -21.71 9.38
N ILE A 602 13.88 -22.69 8.56
CA ILE A 602 14.30 -24.10 8.70
C ILE A 602 15.82 -24.23 8.68
N ASN A 603 16.50 -23.56 7.73
CA ASN A 603 17.95 -23.60 7.62
C ASN A 603 18.64 -23.03 8.86
N ALA A 604 18.17 -21.90 9.39
CA ALA A 604 18.72 -21.32 10.61
C ALA A 604 18.60 -22.27 11.82
N ILE A 605 17.43 -22.89 12.00
CA ILE A 605 17.19 -23.87 13.07
C ILE A 605 18.09 -25.09 12.91
N ARG A 606 18.20 -25.63 11.69
CA ARG A 606 19.04 -26.81 11.42
C ARG A 606 20.53 -26.56 11.63
N LEU A 607 21.04 -25.42 11.16
CA LEU A 607 22.45 -25.05 11.33
C LEU A 607 22.84 -24.91 12.79
N GLU A 608 21.90 -24.48 13.63
CA GLU A 608 22.13 -24.34 15.08
C GLU A 608 22.00 -25.67 15.83
N LEU A 609 21.01 -26.52 15.46
CA LEU A 609 20.64 -27.68 16.27
C LEU A 609 21.20 -29.01 15.76
N VAL A 610 21.52 -29.14 14.47
CA VAL A 610 21.88 -30.43 13.85
C VAL A 610 23.36 -30.42 13.46
N GLU A 611 24.18 -31.22 14.16
CA GLU A 611 25.59 -31.35 13.88
C GLU A 611 25.84 -31.88 12.45
N GLY A 612 26.73 -31.22 11.72
CA GLY A 612 27.02 -31.58 10.32
C GLY A 612 25.92 -31.14 9.33
N SER A 613 24.99 -30.29 9.75
CA SER A 613 23.93 -29.75 8.89
C SER A 613 24.51 -29.02 7.69
N VAL A 614 23.88 -29.20 6.53
CA VAL A 614 24.28 -28.57 5.27
C VAL A 614 23.56 -27.24 5.13
N ASP A 615 24.31 -26.17 4.81
CA ASP A 615 23.75 -24.84 4.58
C ASP A 615 22.96 -24.79 3.27
N LEU A 616 21.66 -24.50 3.37
CA LEU A 616 20.74 -24.35 2.25
C LEU A 616 20.71 -22.93 1.67
N THR A 617 21.50 -21.98 2.18
CA THR A 617 21.55 -20.58 1.70
C THR A 617 21.71 -20.48 0.18
N PRO A 618 22.53 -21.30 -0.52
CA PRO A 618 22.61 -21.22 -1.98
C PRO A 618 21.29 -21.54 -2.69
N PHE A 619 20.52 -22.48 -2.18
CA PHE A 619 19.19 -22.80 -2.72
C PHE A 619 18.16 -21.72 -2.38
N ILE A 620 18.18 -21.22 -1.15
CA ILE A 620 17.29 -20.13 -0.69
C ILE A 620 17.51 -18.86 -1.52
N SER A 621 18.75 -18.47 -1.73
CA SER A 621 19.10 -17.35 -2.61
C SER A 621 18.60 -17.56 -4.05
N ARG A 622 18.76 -18.76 -4.57
CA ARG A 622 18.27 -19.15 -5.89
C ARG A 622 16.74 -19.10 -5.98
N VAL A 623 16.02 -19.53 -4.93
CA VAL A 623 14.56 -19.46 -4.87
C VAL A 623 14.08 -18.01 -4.79
N SER A 624 14.69 -17.20 -3.95
CA SER A 624 14.31 -15.80 -3.79
C SER A 624 14.53 -14.97 -5.06
N SER A 625 15.49 -15.35 -5.91
CA SER A 625 15.78 -14.72 -7.20
C SER A 625 15.28 -15.52 -8.42
N ALA A 626 14.40 -16.49 -8.20
CA ALA A 626 13.98 -17.46 -9.21
C ALA A 626 13.46 -16.88 -10.52
N PHE A 627 12.73 -15.78 -10.45
CA PHE A 627 12.12 -15.13 -11.61
C PHE A 627 12.89 -13.90 -12.06
N LEU A 628 13.56 -13.23 -11.11
CA LEU A 628 14.31 -11.99 -11.33
C LEU A 628 15.50 -11.90 -10.37
N PRO A 629 16.61 -11.28 -10.79
CA PRO A 629 17.63 -10.83 -9.86
C PRO A 629 17.08 -9.90 -8.78
N LYS A 630 17.69 -9.90 -7.60
CA LYS A 630 17.26 -9.09 -6.44
C LYS A 630 17.07 -7.61 -6.78
N LEU A 631 18.02 -7.00 -7.49
CA LEU A 631 17.93 -5.59 -7.89
C LEU A 631 16.78 -5.33 -8.86
N ALA A 632 16.49 -6.27 -9.78
CA ALA A 632 15.35 -6.12 -10.69
C ALA A 632 14.00 -6.20 -9.95
N TYR A 633 13.87 -7.05 -8.92
CA TYR A 633 12.70 -7.05 -8.03
C TYR A 633 12.54 -5.72 -7.29
N GLN A 634 13.62 -5.18 -6.76
CA GLN A 634 13.59 -3.88 -6.09
C GLN A 634 13.22 -2.75 -7.07
N LEU A 635 13.70 -2.81 -8.32
CA LEU A 635 13.30 -1.84 -9.35
C LEU A 635 11.84 -1.96 -9.76
N GLU A 636 11.24 -3.17 -9.74
CA GLU A 636 9.80 -3.31 -9.92
C GLU A 636 9.00 -2.59 -8.83
N GLU A 637 9.49 -2.58 -7.60
CA GLU A 637 8.89 -1.80 -6.52
C GLU A 637 9.00 -0.28 -6.76
N TYR A 638 10.04 0.15 -7.48
CA TYR A 638 10.24 1.53 -7.92
C TYR A 638 9.49 1.88 -9.22
N GLY A 639 8.77 0.91 -9.80
CA GLY A 639 7.92 1.11 -10.98
C GLY A 639 8.61 0.80 -12.31
N LEU A 640 9.80 0.19 -12.31
CA LEU A 640 10.44 -0.30 -13.54
C LEU A 640 10.03 -1.77 -13.78
N PRO A 641 9.23 -2.07 -14.81
CA PRO A 641 8.84 -3.45 -15.09
C PRO A 641 10.05 -4.32 -15.47
N ARG A 642 9.96 -5.58 -15.07
CA ARG A 642 11.00 -6.60 -15.35
C ARG A 642 11.40 -6.73 -16.80
N MET A 643 10.48 -6.49 -17.72
CA MET A 643 10.74 -6.56 -19.16
C MET A 643 11.73 -5.49 -19.57
N LEU A 644 11.61 -4.29 -19.05
CA LEU A 644 12.57 -3.21 -19.26
C LEU A 644 13.90 -3.50 -18.57
N SER A 645 13.87 -3.96 -17.32
CA SER A 645 15.10 -4.39 -16.62
C SER A 645 15.87 -5.42 -17.45
N LYS A 646 15.16 -6.42 -18.02
CA LYS A 646 15.77 -7.44 -18.89
C LYS A 646 16.35 -6.84 -20.17
N GLN A 647 15.63 -5.95 -20.84
CA GLN A 647 16.12 -5.29 -22.05
C GLN A 647 17.37 -4.44 -21.76
N LEU A 648 17.39 -3.74 -20.63
CA LEU A 648 18.51 -2.91 -20.20
C LEU A 648 19.75 -3.76 -19.85
N SER A 649 19.56 -4.92 -19.21
CA SER A 649 20.64 -5.88 -18.96
C SER A 649 21.18 -6.47 -20.27
N GLN A 650 20.31 -6.88 -21.18
CA GLN A 650 20.70 -7.42 -22.50
C GLN A 650 21.43 -6.39 -23.38
N ALA A 651 21.09 -5.12 -23.23
CA ALA A 651 21.80 -4.03 -23.89
C ALA A 651 23.17 -3.69 -23.24
N GLY A 652 23.52 -4.39 -22.15
CA GLY A 652 24.76 -4.15 -21.40
C GLY A 652 24.81 -2.81 -20.67
N LEU A 653 23.65 -2.20 -20.44
CA LEU A 653 23.56 -0.89 -19.78
C LEU A 653 23.64 -0.97 -18.25
N PHE A 654 23.11 -2.05 -17.67
CA PHE A 654 23.07 -2.29 -16.24
C PHE A 654 23.32 -3.77 -15.93
N ASP A 655 24.04 -4.00 -14.84
CA ASP A 655 24.20 -5.33 -14.24
C ASP A 655 23.31 -5.42 -13.00
N PHE A 656 22.22 -6.18 -13.10
CA PHE A 656 21.28 -6.42 -12.02
C PHE A 656 21.59 -7.70 -11.21
N GLU A 657 22.60 -8.46 -11.62
CA GLU A 657 23.07 -9.67 -10.92
C GLU A 657 24.19 -9.37 -9.92
N ASP A 658 24.68 -8.14 -9.87
CA ASP A 658 25.73 -7.71 -8.94
C ASP A 658 25.20 -7.58 -7.52
N ASP A 659 25.38 -8.60 -6.72
CA ASP A 659 24.93 -8.68 -5.32
C ASP A 659 25.67 -7.69 -4.38
N THR A 660 26.72 -7.02 -4.84
CA THR A 660 27.45 -6.02 -4.04
C THR A 660 26.79 -4.65 -4.08
N LYS A 661 25.88 -4.41 -5.04
CA LYS A 661 25.18 -3.13 -5.20
C LYS A 661 23.90 -3.05 -4.36
N GLU A 662 23.68 -1.87 -3.80
CA GLU A 662 22.38 -1.49 -3.25
C GLU A 662 21.47 -0.89 -4.34
N ILE A 663 20.15 -0.86 -4.09
CA ILE A 663 19.18 -0.23 -5.00
C ILE A 663 19.51 1.26 -5.23
N THR A 664 20.06 1.94 -4.22
CA THR A 664 20.50 3.33 -4.30
C THR A 664 21.61 3.55 -5.33
N ASP A 665 22.49 2.59 -5.51
CA ASP A 665 23.60 2.64 -6.49
C ASP A 665 23.03 2.55 -7.90
N ILE A 666 22.14 1.59 -8.13
CA ILE A 666 21.45 1.41 -9.42
C ILE A 666 20.61 2.64 -9.76
N VAL A 667 19.85 3.20 -8.81
CA VAL A 667 19.08 4.44 -9.01
C VAL A 667 20.02 5.59 -9.39
N SER A 668 21.17 5.71 -8.75
CA SER A 668 22.18 6.72 -9.10
C SER A 668 22.74 6.52 -10.50
N GLU A 669 23.01 5.27 -10.92
CA GLU A 669 23.41 4.96 -12.28
C GLU A 669 22.33 5.37 -13.32
N PHE A 670 21.05 5.12 -13.03
CA PHE A 670 19.94 5.59 -13.89
C PHE A 670 19.93 7.12 -14.01
N GLN A 671 20.09 7.83 -12.91
CA GLN A 671 20.13 9.29 -12.89
C GLN A 671 21.32 9.86 -13.68
N GLN A 672 22.51 9.23 -13.55
CA GLN A 672 23.73 9.63 -14.29
C GLN A 672 23.61 9.40 -15.80
N LYS A 673 23.07 8.26 -16.21
CA LYS A 673 22.90 7.92 -17.63
C LYS A 673 21.80 8.78 -18.28
N GLY A 674 20.76 9.13 -17.52
CA GLY A 674 19.65 9.95 -17.96
C GLY A 674 18.67 9.23 -18.89
N TYR A 675 17.43 9.71 -18.87
CA TYR A 675 16.29 9.11 -19.59
C TYR A 675 16.54 8.93 -21.09
N ALA A 676 16.97 10.02 -21.76
CA ALA A 676 17.12 10.03 -23.23
C ALA A 676 18.19 9.01 -23.71
N SER A 677 19.31 8.93 -22.99
CA SER A 677 20.40 8.00 -23.34
C SER A 677 19.99 6.55 -23.16
N ILE A 678 19.24 6.27 -22.09
CA ILE A 678 18.74 4.91 -21.80
C ILE A 678 17.72 4.49 -22.86
N LEU A 679 16.76 5.35 -23.18
CA LEU A 679 15.74 5.05 -24.19
C LEU A 679 16.36 4.79 -25.56
N ALA A 680 17.33 5.59 -25.97
CA ALA A 680 18.04 5.44 -27.25
C ALA A 680 18.85 4.14 -27.33
N ALA A 681 19.27 3.60 -26.20
CA ALA A 681 20.08 2.38 -26.15
C ALA A 681 19.25 1.08 -26.12
N ILE A 682 17.93 1.15 -25.98
CA ILE A 682 17.05 -0.03 -26.04
C ILE A 682 16.69 -0.31 -27.50
N PRO A 683 17.19 -1.42 -28.09
CA PRO A 683 16.87 -1.75 -29.48
C PRO A 683 15.40 -2.10 -29.64
N ASN A 684 14.73 -1.55 -30.66
CA ASN A 684 13.34 -1.88 -31.00
C ASN A 684 12.37 -1.79 -29.80
N HIS A 685 12.53 -0.77 -28.95
CA HIS A 685 11.62 -0.54 -27.82
C HIS A 685 10.17 -0.40 -28.29
N HIS A 686 9.24 -0.87 -27.46
CA HIS A 686 7.82 -0.69 -27.70
C HIS A 686 7.42 0.76 -27.39
N PRO A 687 6.47 1.39 -28.13
CA PRO A 687 6.05 2.76 -27.82
C PRO A 687 5.66 2.98 -26.36
N PHE A 688 5.06 1.98 -25.73
CA PHE A 688 4.69 2.03 -24.32
C PHE A 688 5.89 1.96 -23.36
N ASP A 689 7.05 1.43 -23.77
CA ASP A 689 8.27 1.42 -22.94
C ASP A 689 8.75 2.84 -22.63
N GLU A 690 8.56 3.78 -23.56
CA GLU A 690 8.86 5.20 -23.34
C GLU A 690 8.00 5.79 -22.20
N TYR A 691 6.69 5.54 -22.22
CA TYR A 691 5.77 6.00 -21.17
C TYR A 691 6.17 5.45 -19.80
N VAL A 692 6.47 4.17 -19.72
CA VAL A 692 6.87 3.49 -18.49
C VAL A 692 8.20 4.01 -17.95
N LEU A 693 9.20 4.15 -18.82
CA LEU A 693 10.52 4.66 -18.44
C LEU A 693 10.43 6.11 -17.93
N LYS A 694 9.62 6.94 -18.57
CA LYS A 694 9.35 8.30 -18.12
C LYS A 694 8.73 8.31 -16.71
N HIS A 695 7.73 7.47 -16.48
CA HIS A 695 7.10 7.34 -15.17
C HIS A 695 8.09 6.86 -14.08
N PHE A 696 8.97 5.92 -14.41
CA PHE A 696 10.04 5.47 -13.52
C PHE A 696 10.97 6.64 -13.15
N PHE A 697 11.42 7.41 -14.15
CA PHE A 697 12.27 8.57 -13.92
C PHE A 697 11.61 9.66 -13.07
N GLU A 698 10.31 9.91 -13.23
CA GLU A 698 9.54 10.80 -12.35
C GLU A 698 9.65 10.37 -10.88
N GLY A 699 9.73 9.05 -10.62
CA GLY A 699 9.83 8.49 -9.27
C GLY A 699 11.23 8.54 -8.64
N ILE A 700 12.27 8.75 -9.44
CA ILE A 700 13.67 8.83 -8.98
C ILE A 700 14.31 10.19 -9.21
N SER A 701 13.60 11.15 -9.81
CA SER A 701 14.10 12.50 -10.07
C SER A 701 13.85 13.41 -8.87
N ARG A 702 14.78 14.34 -8.66
CA ARG A 702 14.67 15.41 -7.68
C ARG A 702 13.88 16.59 -8.24
N ILE A 703 13.34 17.43 -7.37
CA ILE A 703 12.86 18.75 -7.80
C ILE A 703 14.08 19.54 -8.24
N GLU A 704 14.18 19.89 -9.54
CA GLU A 704 15.24 20.78 -10.00
C GLU A 704 15.14 22.12 -9.26
N LYS A 705 16.10 22.40 -8.41
CA LYS A 705 16.32 23.73 -7.88
C LYS A 705 16.98 24.51 -9.01
N HIS A 706 16.20 25.28 -9.81
CA HIS A 706 16.82 26.33 -10.60
C HIS A 706 17.45 27.31 -9.63
N ILE A 707 18.79 27.32 -9.60
CA ILE A 707 19.61 28.30 -8.91
C ILE A 707 19.45 29.64 -9.59
#